data_1082b97a8c62ff19b18e7fbbc3f19c32
#
_entry.id   1082b97a8c62ff19b18e7fbbc3f19c32
#
_cell.length_a   1.000
_cell.length_b   1.000
_cell.length_c   1.000
_cell.angle_alpha   90.00
_cell.angle_beta   90.00
_cell.angle_gamma   90.00
#
_symmetry.space_group_name_H-M   'P 1'
#
loop_
_entity.id
_entity.type
_entity.pdbx_description
1 polymer ?
#
loop_
_entity_poly.entity_id
_entity_poly.type
_entity_poly.pdbx_seq_one_letter_code
_entity_poly.pdbx_strand_id
1 'polypeptide(L)'
;MSIAAMLAALLPAALAAQAREPFVGFDAYVNAAIKTWNVPGLAIAIVRNDSVIYAKGYGVQDVNKRTPVDERTIFAIGSSSKAFTAASIAMLVDEKKVELDAAATKYLSNFQLSDPYVTREITVRDLLSHRSGLARGELAWYGSGFDRDEIVRRVRFLQPSWSLRSQFGYQNIMYIAAGQIAAHVSGMSWDEFVQQRLLTPLGMAASTTTIRGLEARTNVASPHAEVDSVVRAIAWRNIDNAGAAGSINSNAVDMSQWVRLQLNNGKIGGKRLISSRLVEEMHSPQTIIRIDSATREYNAETHFSSYGLGWFLEDYRGREVLHHGGNVDGFSALVAMLPEEKFGFVILTNMNGTGLPAALMHKVFDLQLRAPARDWSGDGYKRFEQARTRAAAAQQRAGLPQKVANGKPTLALSEYTGTYVDSLHGEMVVTEQAGALRMTFGPHWNAPLEYWNAENFRVKFDTPVLPAFFVQFRITPASKVNELAADLAGTRVTFARRATTSPAVDYAAPKDAPYTTMNVTVSTPMGHTLAGTLTLPKGASRETPVAAIVTITGSGGQTRDEPLNATSTFRPFRQIADSLARRGIATLRMDDRGIGESKGNHATATSADFADDIRAGLAYLRTLPEIDGTRLALVGHSEGGMIAPLVALKEPYLRGLVLLAGPGKSSREILTFQLTNLAKKDTSLTAATRAARLQGIPATIDSLKASNSWMNYFIAYDPLITARQVKVPVLILNGATDQQVTPDQVPALVKAFRDGGNKDVTSRVFRDLNHLFVFDRVGFPGDYAKLVEPRVDAEVVGTLTEWLLKRMR
;
A
#
# COMPACT_ATOMS: atom_id res chain seq x y z
N MET A 1 -4.89 -80.70 -74.28
CA MET A 1 -3.73 -80.51 -73.40
C MET A 1 -3.77 -79.07 -73.02
N SER A 2 -4.26 -78.72 -71.77
CA SER A 2 -4.35 -77.36 -71.31
C SER A 2 -3.78 -77.34 -69.94
N ILE A 3 -2.75 -76.57 -69.74
CA ILE A 3 -2.05 -76.37 -68.47
C ILE A 3 -2.70 -75.12 -67.84
N ALA A 4 -3.40 -75.34 -66.73
CA ALA A 4 -3.91 -74.24 -65.90
C ALA A 4 -2.82 -73.76 -64.94
N ALA A 5 -2.41 -72.52 -65.09
CA ALA A 5 -1.51 -71.79 -64.12
C ALA A 5 -2.28 -71.21 -62.94
N MET A 6 -1.98 -71.72 -61.76
CA MET A 6 -2.45 -71.17 -60.51
C MET A 6 -1.60 -69.94 -60.15
N LEU A 7 -2.13 -68.76 -60.19
CA LEU A 7 -1.56 -67.54 -59.58
C LEU A 7 -1.99 -67.45 -58.11
N ALA A 8 -1.05 -67.68 -57.20
CA ALA A 8 -1.24 -67.38 -55.78
C ALA A 8 -1.03 -65.90 -55.55
N ALA A 9 -2.09 -65.16 -55.25
CA ALA A 9 -1.99 -63.74 -54.79
C ALA A 9 -1.51 -63.65 -53.36
N LEU A 10 -0.28 -63.27 -53.19
CA LEU A 10 0.27 -62.81 -51.88
C LEU A 10 -0.27 -61.43 -51.56
N LEU A 11 -1.30 -61.36 -50.72
CA LEU A 11 -1.68 -60.13 -50.05
C LEU A 11 -0.66 -59.81 -48.98
N PRO A 12 -0.08 -58.60 -48.96
CA PRO A 12 0.69 -58.13 -47.81
C PRO A 12 -0.28 -57.84 -46.68
N ALA A 13 -0.22 -58.62 -45.59
CA ALA A 13 -0.85 -58.29 -44.36
C ALA A 13 -0.18 -56.99 -43.81
N ALA A 14 -0.83 -55.84 -44.11
CA ALA A 14 -0.51 -54.61 -43.41
C ALA A 14 -0.88 -54.82 -41.96
N LEU A 15 0.08 -55.10 -41.09
CA LEU A 15 -0.02 -54.88 -39.67
C LEU A 15 -0.25 -53.37 -39.46
N ALA A 16 -1.51 -52.98 -39.43
CA ALA A 16 -1.90 -51.73 -38.80
C ALA A 16 -1.49 -51.86 -37.32
N ALA A 17 -0.33 -51.32 -36.99
CA ALA A 17 0.02 -51.09 -35.61
C ALA A 17 -1.10 -50.19 -35.04
N GLN A 18 -2.06 -50.79 -34.35
CA GLN A 18 -3.01 -50.00 -33.55
C GLN A 18 -2.17 -49.10 -32.65
N ALA A 19 -2.13 -47.80 -32.99
CA ALA A 19 -1.52 -46.79 -32.15
C ALA A 19 -2.21 -46.89 -30.80
N ARG A 20 -1.53 -47.45 -29.78
CA ARG A 20 -2.06 -47.47 -28.42
C ARG A 20 -2.44 -46.06 -28.08
N GLU A 21 -3.71 -45.87 -27.59
CA GLU A 21 -4.19 -44.60 -27.09
C GLU A 21 -3.14 -44.07 -26.06
N PRO A 22 -2.60 -42.86 -26.25
CA PRO A 22 -1.48 -42.38 -25.46
C PRO A 22 -1.78 -42.24 -23.95
N PHE A 23 -3.05 -42.26 -23.56
CA PHE A 23 -3.47 -42.14 -22.18
C PHE A 23 -3.81 -43.45 -21.45
N VAL A 24 -3.44 -44.62 -22.01
CA VAL A 24 -3.59 -45.90 -21.31
C VAL A 24 -2.76 -45.88 -20.01
N GLY A 25 -3.40 -46.20 -18.86
CA GLY A 25 -2.79 -46.18 -17.55
C GLY A 25 -2.74 -44.80 -16.88
N PHE A 26 -3.19 -43.73 -17.56
CA PHE A 26 -3.16 -42.39 -17.01
C PHE A 26 -4.04 -42.26 -15.78
N ASP A 27 -5.23 -42.90 -15.73
CA ASP A 27 -6.09 -42.94 -14.54
C ASP A 27 -5.38 -43.48 -13.31
N ALA A 28 -4.64 -44.56 -13.44
CA ALA A 28 -3.92 -45.13 -12.33
C ALA A 28 -2.80 -44.22 -11.82
N TYR A 29 -2.13 -43.52 -12.78
CA TYR A 29 -1.10 -42.54 -12.46
C TYR A 29 -1.69 -41.34 -11.71
N VAL A 30 -2.80 -40.75 -12.18
CA VAL A 30 -3.47 -39.62 -11.51
C VAL A 30 -3.95 -40.01 -10.11
N ASN A 31 -4.55 -41.20 -9.96
CA ASN A 31 -4.99 -41.69 -8.64
C ASN A 31 -3.81 -41.89 -7.67
N ALA A 32 -2.66 -42.36 -8.14
CA ALA A 32 -1.47 -42.46 -7.32
C ALA A 32 -0.94 -41.06 -6.97
N ALA A 33 -0.91 -40.14 -7.92
CA ALA A 33 -0.43 -38.78 -7.74
C ALA A 33 -1.28 -37.99 -6.72
N ILE A 34 -2.61 -38.07 -6.77
CA ILE A 34 -3.52 -37.45 -5.81
C ILE A 34 -3.18 -37.90 -4.37
N LYS A 35 -2.93 -39.20 -4.19
CA LYS A 35 -2.55 -39.74 -2.88
C LYS A 35 -1.19 -39.26 -2.41
N THR A 36 -0.20 -39.23 -3.29
CA THR A 36 1.16 -38.76 -2.97
C THR A 36 1.16 -37.29 -2.54
N TRP A 37 0.39 -36.44 -3.23
CA TRP A 37 0.31 -35.01 -2.97
C TRP A 37 -0.76 -34.63 -1.93
N ASN A 38 -1.46 -35.61 -1.38
CA ASN A 38 -2.56 -35.41 -0.43
C ASN A 38 -3.62 -34.41 -0.93
N VAL A 39 -3.94 -34.48 -2.24
CA VAL A 39 -4.95 -33.62 -2.90
C VAL A 39 -6.31 -34.26 -2.79
N PRO A 40 -7.34 -33.59 -2.22
CA PRO A 40 -8.67 -34.19 -2.06
C PRO A 40 -9.33 -34.54 -3.37
N GLY A 41 -9.30 -33.65 -4.35
CA GLY A 41 -9.97 -33.88 -5.63
C GLY A 41 -9.35 -33.09 -6.77
N LEU A 42 -9.59 -33.56 -7.97
CA LEU A 42 -9.01 -33.03 -9.20
C LEU A 42 -9.95 -33.31 -10.38
N ALA A 43 -10.04 -32.37 -11.34
CA ALA A 43 -10.68 -32.57 -12.64
C ALA A 43 -9.70 -32.23 -13.76
N ILE A 44 -9.72 -33.05 -14.84
CA ILE A 44 -8.90 -32.87 -16.04
C ILE A 44 -9.79 -32.92 -17.28
N ALA A 45 -9.52 -32.04 -18.27
CA ALA A 45 -10.01 -32.22 -19.65
C ALA A 45 -8.85 -32.01 -20.61
N ILE A 46 -8.78 -32.86 -21.65
CA ILE A 46 -7.77 -32.83 -22.70
C ILE A 46 -8.42 -32.62 -24.06
N VAL A 47 -7.86 -31.67 -24.80
CA VAL A 47 -8.29 -31.30 -26.15
C VAL A 47 -7.21 -31.70 -27.16
N ARG A 48 -7.62 -32.31 -28.26
CA ARG A 48 -6.76 -32.62 -29.44
C ARG A 48 -7.54 -32.37 -30.72
N ASN A 49 -6.97 -31.67 -31.66
CA ASN A 49 -7.59 -31.39 -32.97
C ASN A 49 -9.03 -30.88 -32.86
N ASP A 50 -9.26 -29.86 -32.04
CA ASP A 50 -10.56 -29.25 -31.78
C ASP A 50 -11.61 -30.18 -31.09
N SER A 51 -11.19 -31.32 -30.57
CA SER A 51 -12.09 -32.27 -29.88
C SER A 51 -11.64 -32.54 -28.45
N VAL A 52 -12.58 -32.62 -27.53
CA VAL A 52 -12.31 -33.09 -26.17
C VAL A 52 -12.18 -34.61 -26.22
N ILE A 53 -10.97 -35.10 -26.01
CA ILE A 53 -10.64 -36.53 -26.07
C ILE A 53 -10.63 -37.19 -24.70
N TYR A 54 -10.63 -36.40 -23.64
CA TYR A 54 -10.62 -36.89 -22.28
C TYR A 54 -11.26 -35.82 -21.36
N ALA A 55 -12.18 -36.24 -20.48
CA ALA A 55 -12.71 -35.36 -19.42
C ALA A 55 -13.11 -36.24 -18.24
N LYS A 56 -12.52 -35.99 -17.06
CA LYS A 56 -12.73 -36.84 -15.89
C LYS A 56 -12.43 -36.12 -14.58
N GLY A 57 -13.20 -36.47 -13.55
CA GLY A 57 -12.94 -36.08 -12.15
C GLY A 57 -12.33 -37.24 -11.36
N TYR A 58 -11.63 -36.91 -10.29
CA TYR A 58 -10.94 -37.82 -9.37
C TYR A 58 -11.07 -37.31 -7.94
N GLY A 59 -11.11 -38.24 -6.97
CA GLY A 59 -11.21 -37.90 -5.56
C GLY A 59 -12.54 -37.28 -5.17
N VAL A 60 -12.52 -36.36 -4.21
CA VAL A 60 -13.72 -35.81 -3.56
C VAL A 60 -13.76 -34.28 -3.61
N GLN A 61 -14.98 -33.74 -3.69
CA GLN A 61 -15.25 -32.30 -3.62
C GLN A 61 -14.97 -31.73 -2.22
N ASP A 62 -15.19 -32.53 -1.19
CA ASP A 62 -15.05 -32.16 0.22
C ASP A 62 -14.64 -33.39 1.02
N VAL A 63 -13.55 -33.28 1.78
CA VAL A 63 -13.03 -34.38 2.61
C VAL A 63 -14.03 -34.83 3.69
N ASN A 64 -14.92 -33.96 4.11
CA ASN A 64 -15.93 -34.27 5.14
C ASN A 64 -17.18 -34.92 4.54
N LYS A 65 -17.58 -34.57 3.29
CA LYS A 65 -18.81 -35.02 2.64
C LYS A 65 -18.59 -36.21 1.71
N ARG A 66 -17.35 -36.39 1.22
CA ARG A 66 -16.93 -37.45 0.30
C ARG A 66 -17.72 -37.49 -1.03
N THR A 67 -18.36 -36.39 -1.43
CA THR A 67 -19.00 -36.27 -2.76
C THR A 67 -17.94 -36.38 -3.84
N PRO A 68 -18.09 -37.26 -4.85
CA PRO A 68 -17.08 -37.40 -5.89
C PRO A 68 -16.90 -36.12 -6.71
N VAL A 69 -15.70 -35.85 -7.17
CA VAL A 69 -15.42 -34.88 -8.23
C VAL A 69 -15.77 -35.53 -9.57
N ASP A 70 -16.45 -34.79 -10.42
CA ASP A 70 -16.63 -35.07 -11.84
C ASP A 70 -16.02 -33.98 -12.73
N GLU A 71 -16.10 -34.15 -14.06
CA GLU A 71 -15.56 -33.18 -15.03
C GLU A 71 -16.29 -31.83 -15.06
N ARG A 72 -17.48 -31.77 -14.43
CA ARG A 72 -18.34 -30.58 -14.34
C ARG A 72 -18.29 -29.90 -12.97
N THR A 73 -17.54 -30.48 -12.04
CA THR A 73 -17.34 -29.87 -10.72
C THR A 73 -16.62 -28.54 -10.85
N ILE A 74 -17.17 -27.49 -10.22
CA ILE A 74 -16.67 -26.13 -10.29
C ILE A 74 -15.52 -25.93 -9.29
N PHE A 75 -14.43 -25.30 -9.76
CA PHE A 75 -13.26 -24.91 -9.00
C PHE A 75 -12.93 -23.44 -9.28
N ALA A 76 -12.25 -22.74 -8.37
CA ALA A 76 -11.61 -21.48 -8.70
C ALA A 76 -10.38 -21.73 -9.61
N ILE A 77 -10.27 -20.99 -10.72
CA ILE A 77 -9.13 -21.13 -11.63
C ILE A 77 -8.01 -20.14 -11.36
N GLY A 78 -8.20 -19.23 -10.39
CA GLY A 78 -7.18 -18.27 -9.99
C GLY A 78 -6.60 -17.50 -11.17
N SER A 79 -5.30 -17.33 -11.17
CA SER A 79 -4.58 -16.52 -12.17
C SER A 79 -4.71 -16.99 -13.61
N SER A 80 -5.23 -18.19 -13.90
CA SER A 80 -5.62 -18.58 -15.26
C SER A 80 -6.67 -17.63 -15.85
N SER A 81 -7.37 -16.84 -15.01
CA SER A 81 -8.28 -15.74 -15.40
C SER A 81 -7.58 -14.63 -16.18
N LYS A 82 -6.24 -14.44 -15.99
CA LYS A 82 -5.48 -13.38 -16.66
C LYS A 82 -5.54 -13.47 -18.19
N ALA A 83 -5.56 -14.69 -18.71
CA ALA A 83 -5.68 -14.91 -20.15
C ALA A 83 -7.03 -14.42 -20.70
N PHE A 84 -8.11 -14.52 -19.91
CA PHE A 84 -9.43 -13.95 -20.25
C PHE A 84 -9.41 -12.42 -20.25
N THR A 85 -8.68 -11.81 -19.32
CA THR A 85 -8.49 -10.34 -19.31
C THR A 85 -7.69 -9.88 -20.50
N ALA A 86 -6.60 -10.58 -20.86
CA ALA A 86 -5.83 -10.28 -22.05
C ALA A 86 -6.68 -10.45 -23.34
N ALA A 87 -7.51 -11.48 -23.40
CA ALA A 87 -8.46 -11.69 -24.49
C ALA A 87 -9.52 -10.59 -24.58
N SER A 88 -10.00 -10.09 -23.42
CA SER A 88 -10.93 -8.95 -23.38
C SER A 88 -10.31 -7.69 -23.98
N ILE A 89 -9.05 -7.40 -23.63
CA ILE A 89 -8.30 -6.29 -24.22
C ILE A 89 -8.05 -6.55 -25.73
N ALA A 90 -7.70 -7.78 -26.14
CA ALA A 90 -7.49 -8.13 -27.52
C ALA A 90 -8.79 -7.91 -28.38
N MET A 91 -9.95 -8.25 -27.85
CA MET A 91 -11.23 -7.96 -28.51
C MET A 91 -11.46 -6.46 -28.71
N LEU A 92 -11.13 -5.64 -27.70
CA LEU A 92 -11.23 -4.19 -27.79
C LEU A 92 -10.20 -3.58 -28.75
N VAL A 93 -9.04 -4.23 -28.92
CA VAL A 93 -8.05 -3.87 -29.95
C VAL A 93 -8.57 -4.20 -31.35
N ASP A 94 -9.21 -5.35 -31.56
CA ASP A 94 -9.87 -5.69 -32.82
C ASP A 94 -10.98 -4.69 -33.18
N GLU A 95 -11.66 -4.17 -32.17
CA GLU A 95 -12.69 -3.11 -32.30
C GLU A 95 -12.07 -1.71 -32.48
N LYS A 96 -10.74 -1.57 -32.49
CA LYS A 96 -10.01 -0.30 -32.56
C LYS A 96 -10.32 0.67 -31.39
N LYS A 97 -10.77 0.17 -30.28
CA LYS A 97 -11.09 0.93 -29.06
C LYS A 97 -9.90 1.04 -28.12
N VAL A 98 -8.98 0.08 -28.17
CA VAL A 98 -7.75 0.05 -27.38
C VAL A 98 -6.55 -0.17 -28.29
N GLU A 99 -5.41 0.42 -27.97
CA GLU A 99 -4.12 0.19 -28.58
C GLU A 99 -3.18 -0.38 -27.53
N LEU A 100 -2.54 -1.53 -27.81
CA LEU A 100 -1.67 -2.20 -26.83
C LEU A 100 -0.50 -1.31 -26.40
N ASP A 101 0.04 -0.51 -27.31
CA ASP A 101 1.21 0.31 -27.08
C ASP A 101 0.88 1.77 -26.69
N ALA A 102 -0.41 2.09 -26.51
CA ALA A 102 -0.81 3.37 -25.94
C ALA A 102 -0.60 3.37 -24.41
N ALA A 103 -0.29 4.55 -23.89
CA ALA A 103 -0.17 4.75 -22.45
C ALA A 103 -1.46 4.35 -21.71
N ALA A 104 -1.34 3.66 -20.58
CA ALA A 104 -2.47 3.25 -19.76
C ALA A 104 -3.32 4.44 -19.32
N THR A 105 -2.71 5.59 -19.10
CA THR A 105 -3.36 6.88 -18.75
C THR A 105 -4.29 7.40 -19.83
N LYS A 106 -4.15 6.97 -21.09
CA LYS A 106 -5.10 7.29 -22.18
C LYS A 106 -6.51 6.77 -21.86
N TYR A 107 -6.59 5.65 -21.16
CA TYR A 107 -7.85 4.95 -20.86
C TYR A 107 -8.27 5.07 -19.39
N LEU A 108 -7.32 5.30 -18.48
CA LEU A 108 -7.54 5.50 -17.05
C LEU A 108 -6.89 6.81 -16.61
N SER A 109 -7.63 7.93 -16.70
CA SER A 109 -7.10 9.28 -16.44
C SER A 109 -6.52 9.46 -15.03
N ASN A 110 -6.99 8.70 -14.05
CA ASN A 110 -6.54 8.75 -12.65
C ASN A 110 -5.47 7.70 -12.31
N PHE A 111 -5.00 6.92 -13.29
CA PHE A 111 -3.95 5.94 -13.08
C PHE A 111 -2.61 6.63 -12.86
N GLN A 112 -1.99 6.33 -11.73
CA GLN A 112 -0.66 6.86 -11.38
C GLN A 112 0.16 5.78 -10.69
N LEU A 113 1.47 5.82 -10.95
CA LEU A 113 2.48 5.08 -10.21
C LEU A 113 3.32 6.07 -9.39
N SER A 114 4.13 5.58 -8.47
CA SER A 114 4.99 6.44 -7.63
C SER A 114 5.99 7.27 -8.45
N ASP A 115 6.43 6.74 -9.60
CA ASP A 115 7.29 7.44 -10.55
C ASP A 115 6.46 8.12 -11.65
N PRO A 116 6.50 9.47 -11.78
CA PRO A 116 5.77 10.19 -12.82
C PRO A 116 6.21 9.86 -14.26
N TYR A 117 7.49 9.49 -14.46
CA TYR A 117 7.98 9.04 -15.77
C TYR A 117 7.33 7.71 -16.13
N VAL A 118 7.39 6.73 -15.24
CA VAL A 118 6.77 5.42 -15.45
C VAL A 118 5.26 5.56 -15.68
N THR A 119 4.59 6.46 -14.95
CA THR A 119 3.15 6.74 -15.13
C THR A 119 2.82 7.15 -16.58
N ARG A 120 3.65 7.98 -17.21
CA ARG A 120 3.42 8.42 -18.60
C ARG A 120 3.75 7.36 -19.63
N GLU A 121 4.76 6.52 -19.35
CA GLU A 121 5.35 5.60 -20.33
C GLU A 121 4.76 4.19 -20.29
N ILE A 122 4.10 3.80 -19.19
CA ILE A 122 3.54 2.46 -19.04
C ILE A 122 2.37 2.26 -19.99
N THR A 123 2.44 1.23 -20.84
CA THR A 123 1.45 0.92 -21.86
C THR A 123 0.48 -0.16 -21.39
N VAL A 124 -0.64 -0.33 -22.10
CA VAL A 124 -1.57 -1.45 -21.88
C VAL A 124 -0.86 -2.80 -22.00
N ARG A 125 0.08 -2.92 -22.94
CA ARG A 125 0.96 -4.11 -23.09
C ARG A 125 1.78 -4.37 -21.83
N ASP A 126 2.34 -3.33 -21.22
CA ASP A 126 3.14 -3.47 -19.99
C ASP A 126 2.30 -3.96 -18.80
N LEU A 127 1.02 -3.52 -18.71
CA LEU A 127 0.10 -4.02 -17.70
C LEU A 127 -0.13 -5.53 -17.82
N LEU A 128 -0.21 -6.05 -19.05
CA LEU A 128 -0.52 -7.45 -19.34
C LEU A 128 0.71 -8.37 -19.36
N SER A 129 1.93 -7.84 -19.34
CA SER A 129 3.17 -8.60 -19.52
C SER A 129 4.11 -8.61 -18.32
N HIS A 130 3.66 -8.15 -17.15
CA HIS A 130 4.41 -8.21 -15.89
C HIS A 130 5.80 -7.55 -15.93
N ARG A 131 5.91 -6.40 -16.60
CA ARG A 131 7.17 -5.65 -16.73
C ARG A 131 7.07 -4.19 -16.24
N SER A 132 6.13 -3.92 -15.33
CA SER A 132 5.88 -2.59 -14.77
C SER A 132 7.00 -2.02 -13.88
N GLY A 133 7.95 -2.85 -13.43
CA GLY A 133 8.97 -2.46 -12.45
C GLY A 133 8.51 -2.60 -10.99
N LEU A 134 7.26 -2.96 -10.75
CA LEU A 134 6.70 -3.14 -9.41
C LEU A 134 6.84 -4.58 -8.93
N ALA A 135 7.24 -4.75 -7.67
CA ALA A 135 7.08 -6.03 -6.97
C ALA A 135 5.60 -6.28 -6.61
N ARG A 136 5.34 -7.49 -6.12
CA ARG A 136 4.00 -7.88 -5.68
C ARG A 136 3.51 -6.96 -4.55
N GLY A 137 2.27 -6.47 -4.65
CA GLY A 137 1.59 -5.66 -3.65
C GLY A 137 0.30 -6.35 -3.19
N GLU A 138 0.39 -7.63 -2.80
CA GLU A 138 -0.78 -8.51 -2.61
C GLU A 138 -1.78 -7.96 -1.59
N LEU A 139 -1.31 -7.41 -0.48
CA LEU A 139 -2.19 -6.94 0.60
C LEU A 139 -2.95 -5.66 0.26
N ALA A 140 -2.65 -5.02 -0.87
CA ALA A 140 -3.46 -3.91 -1.36
C ALA A 140 -4.84 -4.37 -1.88
N TRP A 141 -4.97 -5.64 -2.26
CA TRP A 141 -6.23 -6.22 -2.76
C TRP A 141 -6.67 -7.46 -1.96
N TYR A 142 -5.73 -8.33 -1.57
CA TYR A 142 -6.02 -9.57 -0.89
C TYR A 142 -6.53 -9.33 0.54
N GLY A 143 -7.80 -9.68 0.77
CA GLY A 143 -8.48 -9.46 2.04
C GLY A 143 -8.76 -7.99 2.39
N SER A 144 -8.44 -7.05 1.50
CA SER A 144 -8.78 -5.64 1.68
C SER A 144 -10.27 -5.39 1.41
N GLY A 145 -10.81 -4.31 1.97
CA GLY A 145 -12.16 -3.82 1.67
C GLY A 145 -12.22 -2.89 0.46
N PHE A 146 -11.13 -2.75 -0.29
CA PHE A 146 -11.06 -1.84 -1.43
C PHE A 146 -11.73 -2.44 -2.66
N ASP A 147 -12.46 -1.62 -3.40
CA ASP A 147 -12.91 -1.94 -4.75
C ASP A 147 -11.77 -1.83 -5.77
N ARG A 148 -12.05 -2.18 -7.02
CA ARG A 148 -11.06 -2.20 -8.10
C ARG A 148 -10.49 -0.83 -8.40
N ASP A 149 -11.30 0.22 -8.37
CA ASP A 149 -10.87 1.59 -8.64
C ASP A 149 -9.96 2.11 -7.53
N GLU A 150 -10.31 1.84 -6.27
CA GLU A 150 -9.48 2.20 -5.13
C GLU A 150 -8.15 1.44 -5.12
N ILE A 151 -8.11 0.15 -5.49
CA ILE A 151 -6.87 -0.62 -5.64
C ILE A 151 -5.99 0.01 -6.71
N VAL A 152 -6.55 0.34 -7.88
CA VAL A 152 -5.83 0.98 -8.98
C VAL A 152 -5.33 2.38 -8.56
N ARG A 153 -6.15 3.13 -7.82
CA ARG A 153 -5.73 4.44 -7.28
C ARG A 153 -4.58 4.32 -6.29
N ARG A 154 -4.58 3.28 -5.43
CA ARG A 154 -3.57 3.08 -4.37
C ARG A 154 -2.24 2.59 -4.90
N VAL A 155 -2.16 2.02 -6.10
CA VAL A 155 -0.88 1.52 -6.64
C VAL A 155 0.19 2.59 -6.74
N ARG A 156 -0.18 3.88 -6.78
CA ARG A 156 0.74 5.03 -6.72
C ARG A 156 1.65 5.07 -5.48
N PHE A 157 1.26 4.40 -4.41
CA PHE A 157 2.04 4.31 -3.18
C PHE A 157 2.98 3.11 -3.15
N LEU A 158 2.84 2.17 -4.10
CA LEU A 158 3.74 1.03 -4.23
C LEU A 158 5.05 1.48 -4.88
N GLN A 159 6.16 1.32 -4.16
CA GLN A 159 7.47 1.69 -4.65
C GLN A 159 7.97 0.70 -5.69
N PRO A 160 8.67 1.16 -6.74
CA PRO A 160 9.27 0.27 -7.72
C PRO A 160 10.42 -0.53 -7.10
N SER A 161 10.53 -1.78 -7.50
CA SER A 161 11.64 -2.66 -7.10
C SER A 161 12.75 -2.66 -8.14
N TRP A 162 12.44 -2.28 -9.39
CA TRP A 162 13.37 -2.15 -10.50
C TRP A 162 12.79 -1.24 -11.60
N SER A 163 13.59 -0.92 -12.60
CA SER A 163 13.16 -0.03 -13.68
C SER A 163 12.06 -0.65 -14.55
N LEU A 164 11.19 0.20 -15.11
CA LEU A 164 10.19 -0.19 -16.11
C LEU A 164 10.83 -1.07 -17.20
N ARG A 165 10.19 -2.18 -17.56
CA ARG A 165 10.57 -3.12 -18.62
C ARG A 165 11.93 -3.84 -18.42
N SER A 166 12.61 -3.65 -17.28
CA SER A 166 13.96 -4.21 -17.08
C SER A 166 13.97 -5.70 -16.77
N GLN A 167 12.91 -6.21 -16.15
CA GLN A 167 12.76 -7.62 -15.81
C GLN A 167 11.31 -7.99 -15.51
N PHE A 168 11.07 -9.29 -15.48
CA PHE A 168 9.78 -9.86 -15.10
C PHE A 168 9.49 -9.65 -13.62
N GLY A 169 8.29 -9.11 -13.32
CA GLY A 169 7.79 -8.91 -11.96
C GLY A 169 6.29 -9.15 -11.89
N TYR A 170 5.90 -10.36 -11.47
CA TYR A 170 4.49 -10.77 -11.43
C TYR A 170 3.65 -9.83 -10.59
N GLN A 171 2.64 -9.17 -11.19
CA GLN A 171 1.87 -8.12 -10.56
C GLN A 171 0.36 -8.24 -10.85
N ASN A 172 -0.44 -8.52 -9.82
CA ASN A 172 -1.90 -8.66 -9.95
C ASN A 172 -2.60 -7.32 -10.17
N ILE A 173 -2.13 -6.23 -9.54
CA ILE A 173 -2.78 -4.90 -9.64
C ILE A 173 -2.75 -4.39 -11.08
N MET A 174 -1.72 -4.72 -11.88
CA MET A 174 -1.66 -4.34 -13.28
C MET A 174 -2.74 -5.02 -14.11
N TYR A 175 -3.11 -6.27 -13.79
CA TYR A 175 -4.24 -6.94 -14.41
C TYR A 175 -5.59 -6.38 -13.95
N ILE A 176 -5.70 -5.94 -12.69
CA ILE A 176 -6.89 -5.19 -12.22
C ILE A 176 -7.03 -3.90 -13.03
N ALA A 177 -5.95 -3.15 -13.23
CA ALA A 177 -5.94 -1.94 -14.06
C ALA A 177 -6.34 -2.26 -15.53
N ALA A 178 -5.83 -3.35 -16.12
CA ALA A 178 -6.24 -3.78 -17.46
C ALA A 178 -7.74 -4.13 -17.53
N GLY A 179 -8.28 -4.76 -16.48
CA GLY A 179 -9.72 -5.00 -16.34
C GLY A 179 -10.54 -3.70 -16.28
N GLN A 180 -10.04 -2.69 -15.57
CA GLN A 180 -10.68 -1.37 -15.51
C GLN A 180 -10.58 -0.61 -16.86
N ILE A 181 -9.51 -0.81 -17.64
CA ILE A 181 -9.46 -0.33 -19.04
C ILE A 181 -10.58 -0.98 -19.86
N ALA A 182 -10.73 -2.31 -19.77
CA ALA A 182 -11.80 -3.00 -20.48
C ALA A 182 -13.19 -2.48 -20.07
N ALA A 183 -13.41 -2.24 -18.79
CA ALA A 183 -14.65 -1.71 -18.28
C ALA A 183 -14.92 -0.29 -18.77
N HIS A 184 -13.97 0.62 -18.65
CA HIS A 184 -14.13 2.02 -19.06
C HIS A 184 -14.40 2.17 -20.56
N VAL A 185 -13.66 1.41 -21.38
CA VAL A 185 -13.74 1.51 -22.84
C VAL A 185 -14.99 0.83 -23.41
N SER A 186 -15.46 -0.26 -22.76
CA SER A 186 -16.66 -0.99 -23.22
C SER A 186 -17.98 -0.44 -22.68
N GLY A 187 -17.93 0.28 -21.55
CA GLY A 187 -19.11 0.70 -20.78
C GLY A 187 -19.77 -0.45 -19.99
N MET A 188 -19.13 -1.61 -19.88
CA MET A 188 -19.54 -2.77 -19.09
C MET A 188 -18.52 -3.01 -17.98
N SER A 189 -18.93 -3.54 -16.84
CA SER A 189 -17.96 -4.08 -15.87
C SER A 189 -17.11 -5.18 -16.54
N TRP A 190 -15.90 -5.42 -16.04
CA TRP A 190 -15.06 -6.53 -16.52
C TRP A 190 -15.81 -7.87 -16.43
N ASP A 191 -16.58 -8.05 -15.37
CA ASP A 191 -17.39 -9.26 -15.14
C ASP A 191 -18.44 -9.45 -16.24
N GLU A 192 -19.20 -8.41 -16.54
CA GLU A 192 -20.21 -8.42 -17.62
C GLU A 192 -19.55 -8.63 -18.98
N PHE A 193 -18.42 -7.97 -19.23
CA PHE A 193 -17.70 -8.14 -20.49
C PHE A 193 -17.25 -9.60 -20.69
N VAL A 194 -16.59 -10.18 -19.69
CA VAL A 194 -16.15 -11.59 -19.76
C VAL A 194 -17.33 -12.52 -19.89
N GLN A 195 -18.40 -12.31 -19.10
CA GLN A 195 -19.58 -13.15 -19.17
C GLN A 195 -20.24 -13.10 -20.54
N GLN A 196 -20.50 -11.91 -21.08
CA GLN A 196 -21.26 -11.73 -22.33
C GLN A 196 -20.43 -11.98 -23.57
N ARG A 197 -19.13 -11.61 -23.56
CA ARG A 197 -18.30 -11.59 -24.74
C ARG A 197 -17.39 -12.84 -24.88
N LEU A 198 -17.14 -13.57 -23.77
CA LEU A 198 -16.30 -14.76 -23.74
C LEU A 198 -17.07 -15.99 -23.25
N LEU A 199 -17.52 -16.02 -22.00
CA LEU A 199 -18.10 -17.24 -21.41
C LEU A 199 -19.36 -17.71 -22.17
N THR A 200 -20.30 -16.79 -22.42
CA THR A 200 -21.55 -17.12 -23.14
C THR A 200 -21.31 -17.60 -24.57
N PRO A 201 -20.53 -16.90 -25.42
CA PRO A 201 -20.23 -17.37 -26.79
C PRO A 201 -19.44 -18.69 -26.85
N LEU A 202 -18.65 -19.00 -25.80
CA LEU A 202 -17.93 -20.26 -25.66
C LEU A 202 -18.79 -21.41 -25.16
N GLY A 203 -20.03 -21.14 -24.71
CA GLY A 203 -20.88 -22.13 -24.08
C GLY A 203 -20.39 -22.57 -22.69
N MET A 204 -19.61 -21.75 -22.01
CA MET A 204 -19.08 -21.97 -20.65
C MET A 204 -20.15 -21.64 -19.60
N ALA A 205 -21.30 -22.33 -19.65
CA ALA A 205 -22.51 -21.96 -18.92
C ALA A 205 -22.40 -22.13 -17.40
N ALA A 206 -21.53 -22.99 -16.92
CA ALA A 206 -21.31 -23.20 -15.48
C ALA A 206 -20.28 -22.23 -14.90
N SER A 207 -19.51 -21.53 -15.75
CA SER A 207 -18.46 -20.61 -15.33
C SER A 207 -19.01 -19.27 -14.85
N THR A 208 -18.32 -18.65 -13.91
CA THR A 208 -18.69 -17.35 -13.34
C THR A 208 -17.44 -16.55 -12.95
N THR A 209 -17.56 -15.22 -12.93
CA THR A 209 -16.48 -14.31 -12.51
C THR A 209 -16.51 -13.94 -11.03
N THR A 210 -17.45 -14.47 -10.26
CA THR A 210 -17.67 -14.19 -8.84
C THR A 210 -17.99 -15.46 -8.08
N ILE A 211 -17.71 -15.48 -6.78
CA ILE A 211 -18.18 -16.57 -5.91
C ILE A 211 -19.63 -16.41 -5.46
N ARG A 212 -20.26 -15.27 -5.73
CA ARG A 212 -21.66 -15.04 -5.32
C ARG A 212 -22.58 -16.06 -5.99
N GLY A 213 -23.38 -16.71 -5.16
CA GLY A 213 -24.33 -17.74 -5.61
C GLY A 213 -23.70 -19.11 -5.88
N LEU A 214 -22.39 -19.31 -5.67
CA LEU A 214 -21.79 -20.64 -5.77
C LEU A 214 -22.27 -21.57 -4.66
N GLU A 215 -22.55 -21.03 -3.47
CA GLU A 215 -23.06 -21.78 -2.33
C GLU A 215 -24.44 -22.42 -2.59
N ALA A 216 -25.20 -21.89 -3.54
CA ALA A 216 -26.49 -22.45 -3.96
C ALA A 216 -26.36 -23.57 -5.01
N ARG A 217 -25.14 -23.80 -5.55
CA ARG A 217 -24.91 -24.84 -6.56
C ARG A 217 -24.47 -26.14 -5.90
N THR A 218 -24.89 -27.26 -6.48
CA THR A 218 -24.62 -28.58 -5.90
C THR A 218 -23.30 -29.23 -6.29
N ASN A 219 -22.74 -28.88 -7.47
CA ASN A 219 -21.50 -29.46 -7.99
C ASN A 219 -20.36 -28.46 -7.93
N VAL A 220 -19.94 -28.09 -6.70
CA VAL A 220 -18.88 -27.12 -6.41
C VAL A 220 -17.92 -27.74 -5.41
N ALA A 221 -16.63 -27.75 -5.72
CA ALA A 221 -15.59 -28.24 -4.84
C ALA A 221 -15.40 -27.29 -3.64
N SER A 222 -15.25 -27.82 -2.44
CA SER A 222 -14.79 -27.06 -1.27
C SER A 222 -13.28 -26.79 -1.40
N PRO A 223 -12.80 -25.59 -1.04
CA PRO A 223 -11.37 -25.31 -0.96
C PRO A 223 -10.75 -26.04 0.23
N HIS A 224 -9.51 -26.54 0.09
CA HIS A 224 -8.78 -27.24 1.17
C HIS A 224 -7.39 -26.69 1.37
N ALA A 225 -6.92 -26.78 2.61
CA ALA A 225 -5.55 -26.48 2.98
C ALA A 225 -5.03 -27.47 4.01
N GLU A 226 -3.70 -27.65 4.06
CA GLU A 226 -3.05 -28.38 5.14
C GLU A 226 -2.99 -27.51 6.40
N VAL A 227 -3.62 -27.97 7.46
CA VAL A 227 -3.67 -27.32 8.78
C VAL A 227 -3.21 -28.31 9.82
N ASP A 228 -2.11 -28.02 10.51
CA ASP A 228 -1.51 -28.91 11.49
C ASP A 228 -1.28 -30.34 10.92
N SER A 229 -0.72 -30.40 9.70
CA SER A 229 -0.44 -31.64 8.93
C SER A 229 -1.70 -32.43 8.53
N VAL A 230 -2.89 -31.85 8.63
CA VAL A 230 -4.14 -32.48 8.21
C VAL A 230 -4.82 -31.64 7.14
N VAL A 231 -5.21 -32.26 6.04
CA VAL A 231 -5.99 -31.58 5.01
C VAL A 231 -7.41 -31.35 5.51
N ARG A 232 -7.84 -30.09 5.51
CA ARG A 232 -9.17 -29.64 5.96
C ARG A 232 -9.81 -28.73 4.94
N ALA A 233 -11.14 -28.80 4.82
CA ALA A 233 -11.91 -27.82 4.11
C ALA A 233 -11.80 -26.46 4.81
N ILE A 234 -11.63 -25.41 4.01
CA ILE A 234 -11.56 -24.02 4.46
C ILE A 234 -12.68 -23.20 3.80
N ALA A 235 -12.87 -21.97 4.24
CA ALA A 235 -13.85 -21.07 3.63
C ALA A 235 -13.39 -20.58 2.23
N TRP A 236 -14.33 -20.42 1.32
CA TRP A 236 -14.08 -19.74 0.05
C TRP A 236 -13.57 -18.32 0.28
N ARG A 237 -12.52 -17.95 -0.43
CA ARG A 237 -12.00 -16.58 -0.43
C ARG A 237 -12.69 -15.75 -1.49
N ASN A 238 -13.33 -14.65 -1.09
CA ASN A 238 -13.81 -13.65 -2.05
C ASN A 238 -12.60 -12.81 -2.52
N ILE A 239 -12.37 -12.81 -3.84
CA ILE A 239 -11.38 -11.98 -4.53
C ILE A 239 -12.02 -11.23 -5.70
N ASP A 240 -13.33 -10.93 -5.64
CA ASP A 240 -14.05 -10.22 -6.70
C ASP A 240 -13.42 -8.82 -6.97
N ASN A 241 -12.81 -8.21 -5.97
CA ASN A 241 -12.07 -6.95 -6.11
C ASN A 241 -10.77 -7.10 -6.96
N ALA A 242 -10.26 -8.30 -7.12
CA ALA A 242 -9.15 -8.63 -7.99
C ALA A 242 -9.58 -9.45 -9.23
N GLY A 243 -10.84 -9.33 -9.64
CA GLY A 243 -11.50 -10.17 -10.65
C GLY A 243 -10.69 -10.41 -11.89
N ALA A 244 -10.23 -9.36 -12.53
CA ALA A 244 -9.43 -9.41 -13.76
C ALA A 244 -8.08 -10.15 -13.60
N ALA A 245 -7.61 -10.32 -12.36
CA ALA A 245 -6.39 -11.06 -12.06
C ALA A 245 -6.64 -12.52 -11.65
N GLY A 246 -7.90 -12.90 -11.21
CA GLY A 246 -8.02 -14.24 -10.66
C GLY A 246 -9.38 -14.77 -10.23
N SER A 247 -10.52 -14.11 -10.44
CA SER A 247 -11.79 -14.51 -9.80
C SER A 247 -12.64 -15.50 -10.56
N ILE A 248 -12.26 -15.93 -11.76
CA ILE A 248 -13.09 -16.87 -12.53
C ILE A 248 -13.15 -18.23 -11.80
N ASN A 249 -14.36 -18.76 -11.75
CA ASN A 249 -14.65 -20.12 -11.28
C ASN A 249 -15.21 -20.92 -12.46
N SER A 250 -14.71 -22.14 -12.68
CA SER A 250 -15.06 -22.93 -13.84
C SER A 250 -14.89 -24.44 -13.58
N ASN A 251 -15.25 -25.26 -14.54
CA ASN A 251 -15.05 -26.70 -14.54
C ASN A 251 -14.19 -27.14 -15.75
N ALA A 252 -13.77 -28.40 -15.75
CA ALA A 252 -12.87 -28.91 -16.80
C ALA A 252 -13.55 -28.91 -18.19
N VAL A 253 -14.86 -29.16 -18.28
CA VAL A 253 -15.62 -29.15 -19.57
C VAL A 253 -15.67 -27.74 -20.14
N ASP A 254 -16.07 -26.76 -19.33
CA ASP A 254 -16.13 -25.35 -19.75
C ASP A 254 -14.75 -24.85 -20.18
N MET A 255 -13.72 -25.11 -19.35
CA MET A 255 -12.35 -24.70 -19.66
C MET A 255 -11.78 -25.39 -20.91
N SER A 256 -12.27 -26.56 -21.30
CA SER A 256 -11.89 -27.17 -22.56
C SER A 256 -12.32 -26.33 -23.77
N GLN A 257 -13.45 -25.58 -23.70
CA GLN A 257 -13.89 -24.67 -24.75
C GLN A 257 -12.93 -23.47 -24.87
N TRP A 258 -12.43 -22.98 -23.73
CA TRP A 258 -11.38 -21.96 -23.71
C TRP A 258 -10.10 -22.44 -24.40
N VAL A 259 -9.63 -23.66 -24.07
CA VAL A 259 -8.47 -24.30 -24.73
C VAL A 259 -8.70 -24.42 -26.24
N ARG A 260 -9.88 -24.87 -26.68
CA ARG A 260 -10.26 -24.97 -28.10
C ARG A 260 -10.19 -23.62 -28.83
N LEU A 261 -10.70 -22.55 -28.20
CA LEU A 261 -10.62 -21.19 -28.76
C LEU A 261 -9.17 -20.77 -29.01
N GLN A 262 -8.29 -21.00 -28.03
CA GLN A 262 -6.87 -20.65 -28.13
C GLN A 262 -6.15 -21.44 -29.22
N LEU A 263 -6.32 -22.79 -29.24
CA LEU A 263 -5.71 -23.68 -30.23
C LEU A 263 -6.22 -23.42 -31.66
N ASN A 264 -7.43 -22.86 -31.80
CA ASN A 264 -8.02 -22.52 -33.08
C ASN A 264 -7.84 -21.05 -33.47
N ASN A 265 -6.81 -20.38 -32.90
CA ASN A 265 -6.48 -19.01 -33.24
C ASN A 265 -7.69 -18.06 -33.16
N GLY A 266 -8.46 -18.15 -32.03
CA GLY A 266 -9.58 -17.27 -31.76
C GLY A 266 -10.91 -17.64 -32.43
N LYS A 267 -11.04 -18.88 -32.95
CA LYS A 267 -12.28 -19.42 -33.51
C LYS A 267 -12.88 -20.53 -32.65
N ILE A 268 -14.20 -20.56 -32.55
CA ILE A 268 -14.95 -21.65 -31.94
C ILE A 268 -16.26 -21.87 -32.71
N GLY A 269 -16.62 -23.13 -33.06
CA GLY A 269 -17.85 -23.45 -33.78
C GLY A 269 -18.03 -22.64 -35.07
N GLY A 270 -16.94 -22.37 -35.81
CA GLY A 270 -16.95 -21.56 -37.03
C GLY A 270 -16.98 -20.03 -36.80
N LYS A 271 -17.27 -19.54 -35.59
CA LYS A 271 -17.32 -18.11 -35.23
C LYS A 271 -15.98 -17.63 -34.73
N ARG A 272 -15.51 -16.48 -35.24
CA ARG A 272 -14.32 -15.81 -34.75
C ARG A 272 -14.68 -14.85 -33.62
N LEU A 273 -14.07 -15.03 -32.45
CA LEU A 273 -14.22 -14.14 -31.30
C LEU A 273 -13.04 -13.17 -31.16
N ILE A 274 -11.83 -13.62 -31.56
CA ILE A 274 -10.59 -12.84 -31.49
C ILE A 274 -9.85 -13.04 -32.82
N SER A 275 -9.25 -12.00 -33.38
CA SER A 275 -8.45 -12.17 -34.61
C SER A 275 -7.24 -13.07 -34.38
N SER A 276 -6.82 -13.83 -35.40
CA SER A 276 -5.61 -14.69 -35.32
C SER A 276 -4.39 -13.88 -34.93
N ARG A 277 -4.24 -12.68 -35.52
CA ARG A 277 -3.14 -11.75 -35.21
C ARG A 277 -3.05 -11.45 -33.70
N LEU A 278 -4.18 -11.22 -33.02
CA LEU A 278 -4.15 -10.90 -31.59
C LEU A 278 -4.00 -12.13 -30.71
N VAL A 279 -4.44 -13.31 -31.14
CA VAL A 279 -4.10 -14.55 -30.46
C VAL A 279 -2.58 -14.81 -30.56
N GLU A 280 -1.99 -14.64 -31.73
CA GLU A 280 -0.53 -14.71 -31.93
C GLU A 280 0.22 -13.69 -31.07
N GLU A 281 -0.29 -12.46 -30.97
CA GLU A 281 0.27 -11.42 -30.11
C GLU A 281 0.23 -11.83 -28.63
N MET A 282 -0.89 -12.42 -28.18
CA MET A 282 -1.01 -12.92 -26.80
C MET A 282 -0.02 -14.06 -26.52
N HIS A 283 0.26 -14.89 -27.51
CA HIS A 283 1.16 -16.03 -27.45
C HIS A 283 2.62 -15.70 -27.83
N SER A 284 2.95 -14.40 -28.01
CA SER A 284 4.31 -13.96 -28.33
C SER A 284 5.06 -13.50 -27.10
N PRO A 285 6.39 -13.77 -27.00
CA PRO A 285 7.22 -13.34 -25.88
C PRO A 285 7.22 -11.80 -25.71
N GLN A 286 6.87 -11.31 -24.53
CA GLN A 286 6.88 -9.89 -24.19
C GLN A 286 7.93 -9.56 -23.13
N THR A 287 8.14 -10.49 -22.20
CA THR A 287 9.08 -10.32 -21.07
C THR A 287 9.86 -11.60 -20.86
N ILE A 288 11.18 -11.52 -20.86
CA ILE A 288 12.06 -12.67 -20.64
C ILE A 288 12.04 -13.05 -19.16
N ILE A 289 11.94 -14.35 -18.90
CA ILE A 289 12.06 -14.94 -17.55
C ILE A 289 13.36 -15.73 -17.49
N ARG A 290 14.22 -15.41 -16.52
CA ARG A 290 15.47 -16.15 -16.30
C ARG A 290 15.18 -17.47 -15.60
N ILE A 291 15.58 -18.58 -16.21
CA ILE A 291 15.46 -19.92 -15.62
C ILE A 291 16.60 -20.12 -14.62
N ASP A 292 16.26 -20.42 -13.38
CA ASP A 292 17.24 -20.71 -12.33
C ASP A 292 17.84 -22.12 -12.48
N SER A 293 18.96 -22.39 -11.78
CA SER A 293 19.66 -23.66 -11.84
C SER A 293 18.80 -24.85 -11.37
N ALA A 294 17.96 -24.58 -10.36
CA ALA A 294 17.11 -25.62 -9.80
C ALA A 294 15.97 -26.01 -10.76
N THR A 295 15.44 -25.07 -11.50
CA THR A 295 14.45 -25.35 -12.56
C THR A 295 15.10 -26.10 -13.73
N ARG A 296 16.30 -25.72 -14.14
CA ARG A 296 17.07 -26.46 -15.18
C ARG A 296 17.40 -27.91 -14.79
N GLU A 297 17.72 -28.14 -13.52
CA GLU A 297 17.97 -29.49 -13.01
C GLU A 297 16.69 -30.35 -13.03
N TYR A 298 15.54 -29.76 -12.65
CA TYR A 298 14.27 -30.47 -12.68
C TYR A 298 13.75 -30.74 -14.08
N ASN A 299 13.87 -29.78 -14.98
CA ASN A 299 13.38 -29.84 -16.35
C ASN A 299 14.48 -29.41 -17.31
N ALA A 300 15.36 -30.34 -17.64
CA ALA A 300 16.48 -30.12 -18.56
C ALA A 300 16.04 -29.89 -20.02
N GLU A 301 14.78 -30.16 -20.34
CA GLU A 301 14.20 -30.03 -21.70
C GLU A 301 13.63 -28.62 -21.96
N THR A 302 13.71 -27.72 -20.96
CA THR A 302 13.30 -26.31 -21.08
C THR A 302 14.54 -25.41 -21.06
N HIS A 303 14.75 -24.64 -22.13
CA HIS A 303 15.95 -23.81 -22.32
C HIS A 303 15.67 -22.33 -22.18
N PHE A 304 14.46 -21.87 -22.48
CA PHE A 304 14.02 -20.47 -22.30
C PHE A 304 12.62 -20.40 -21.71
N SER A 305 12.34 -19.28 -21.06
CA SER A 305 11.03 -18.96 -20.53
C SER A 305 10.77 -17.47 -20.71
N SER A 306 9.53 -17.12 -21.01
CA SER A 306 9.06 -15.76 -21.17
C SER A 306 7.60 -15.63 -20.76
N TYR A 307 7.09 -14.40 -20.74
CA TYR A 307 5.69 -14.12 -20.52
C TYR A 307 5.14 -13.31 -21.70
N GLY A 308 4.01 -13.73 -22.23
CA GLY A 308 3.25 -13.05 -23.26
C GLY A 308 2.18 -12.14 -22.66
N LEU A 309 0.96 -12.14 -23.22
CA LEU A 309 -0.18 -11.43 -22.66
C LEU A 309 -1.14 -12.45 -22.01
N GLY A 310 -0.93 -12.69 -20.74
CA GLY A 310 -1.70 -13.66 -19.95
C GLY A 310 -1.23 -15.11 -20.05
N TRP A 311 -0.06 -15.36 -20.63
CA TRP A 311 0.49 -16.69 -20.83
C TRP A 311 1.97 -16.74 -20.49
N PHE A 312 2.43 -17.81 -19.83
CA PHE A 312 3.82 -18.21 -19.80
C PHE A 312 4.12 -18.95 -21.09
N LEU A 313 5.28 -18.70 -21.66
CA LEU A 313 5.81 -19.34 -22.85
C LEU A 313 7.13 -20.00 -22.50
N GLU A 314 7.26 -21.27 -22.86
CA GLU A 314 8.45 -22.07 -22.62
C GLU A 314 8.70 -22.97 -23.84
N ASP A 315 9.89 -23.52 -23.94
CA ASP A 315 10.12 -24.68 -24.80
C ASP A 315 10.11 -25.96 -23.96
N TYR A 316 9.59 -27.01 -24.52
CA TYR A 316 9.66 -28.34 -23.95
C TYR A 316 9.84 -29.38 -25.05
N ARG A 317 10.95 -30.11 -25.02
CA ARG A 317 11.29 -31.13 -26.04
C ARG A 317 11.17 -30.62 -27.48
N GLY A 318 11.61 -29.38 -27.72
CA GLY A 318 11.56 -28.74 -29.04
C GLY A 318 10.16 -28.32 -29.49
N ARG A 319 9.21 -28.20 -28.61
CA ARG A 319 7.86 -27.66 -28.85
C ARG A 319 7.63 -26.40 -28.03
N GLU A 320 6.87 -25.47 -28.58
CA GLU A 320 6.37 -24.34 -27.83
C GLU A 320 5.31 -24.82 -26.84
N VAL A 321 5.42 -24.34 -25.59
CA VAL A 321 4.46 -24.56 -24.52
C VAL A 321 3.86 -23.22 -24.10
N LEU A 322 2.55 -23.12 -24.17
CA LEU A 322 1.79 -22.03 -23.57
C LEU A 322 1.09 -22.56 -22.33
N HIS A 323 1.28 -21.90 -21.20
CA HIS A 323 0.58 -22.31 -19.98
C HIS A 323 0.30 -21.13 -19.05
N HIS A 324 -0.65 -21.29 -18.16
CA HIS A 324 -0.82 -20.41 -17.02
C HIS A 324 -1.42 -21.17 -15.83
N GLY A 325 -0.73 -21.13 -14.72
CA GLY A 325 -1.25 -21.65 -13.45
C GLY A 325 -2.14 -20.65 -12.72
N GLY A 326 -2.93 -21.13 -11.79
CA GLY A 326 -3.76 -20.31 -10.95
C GLY A 326 -3.81 -20.83 -9.52
N ASN A 327 -3.79 -19.94 -8.55
CA ASN A 327 -3.97 -20.26 -7.13
C ASN A 327 -4.93 -19.26 -6.50
N VAL A 328 -5.86 -19.78 -5.73
CA VAL A 328 -6.70 -19.05 -4.78
C VAL A 328 -6.76 -19.92 -3.53
N ASP A 329 -7.04 -19.34 -2.38
CA ASP A 329 -7.09 -20.11 -1.12
C ASP A 329 -7.85 -21.43 -1.32
N GLY A 330 -7.15 -22.53 -1.13
CA GLY A 330 -7.69 -23.88 -1.25
C GLY A 330 -7.79 -24.47 -2.65
N PHE A 331 -7.38 -23.73 -3.70
CA PHE A 331 -7.41 -24.19 -5.08
C PHE A 331 -6.10 -23.99 -5.82
N SER A 332 -5.75 -24.93 -6.70
CA SER A 332 -4.68 -24.76 -7.69
C SER A 332 -5.16 -25.25 -9.04
N ALA A 333 -4.90 -24.48 -10.08
CA ALA A 333 -5.33 -24.76 -11.45
C ALA A 333 -4.17 -24.60 -12.44
N LEU A 334 -4.31 -25.20 -13.59
CA LEU A 334 -3.37 -25.06 -14.71
C LEU A 334 -4.10 -25.23 -16.03
N VAL A 335 -3.83 -24.35 -16.98
CA VAL A 335 -4.16 -24.51 -18.40
C VAL A 335 -2.85 -24.60 -19.14
N ALA A 336 -2.68 -25.57 -20.05
CA ALA A 336 -1.47 -25.73 -20.83
C ALA A 336 -1.76 -26.25 -22.25
N MET A 337 -0.92 -25.84 -23.22
CA MET A 337 -1.10 -26.15 -24.64
C MET A 337 0.25 -26.40 -25.33
N LEU A 338 0.21 -27.24 -26.35
CA LEU A 338 1.20 -27.39 -27.42
C LEU A 338 0.53 -26.94 -28.71
N PRO A 339 0.62 -25.68 -29.12
CA PRO A 339 -0.11 -25.16 -30.29
C PRO A 339 0.19 -25.90 -31.60
N GLU A 340 1.46 -26.24 -31.84
CA GLU A 340 1.92 -26.97 -33.01
C GLU A 340 1.25 -28.35 -33.13
N GLU A 341 1.00 -28.98 -32.00
CA GLU A 341 0.35 -30.29 -31.89
C GLU A 341 -1.17 -30.22 -31.89
N LYS A 342 -1.76 -28.99 -31.92
CA LYS A 342 -3.17 -28.73 -31.69
C LYS A 342 -3.69 -29.46 -30.45
N PHE A 343 -2.87 -29.42 -29.39
CA PHE A 343 -3.08 -30.17 -28.17
C PHE A 343 -3.07 -29.24 -26.96
N GLY A 344 -3.99 -29.46 -26.02
CA GLY A 344 -4.00 -28.69 -24.77
C GLY A 344 -4.91 -29.35 -23.73
N PHE A 345 -4.82 -28.86 -22.50
CA PHE A 345 -5.58 -29.44 -21.41
C PHE A 345 -5.74 -28.43 -20.26
N VAL A 346 -6.65 -28.76 -19.37
CA VAL A 346 -6.85 -28.06 -18.09
C VAL A 346 -6.79 -29.06 -16.94
N ILE A 347 -6.20 -28.64 -15.82
CA ILE A 347 -6.15 -29.39 -14.57
C ILE A 347 -6.64 -28.46 -13.46
N LEU A 348 -7.65 -28.88 -12.71
CA LEU A 348 -8.27 -28.13 -11.61
C LEU A 348 -8.18 -28.98 -10.33
N THR A 349 -7.70 -28.40 -9.24
CA THR A 349 -7.57 -29.09 -7.94
C THR A 349 -8.17 -28.26 -6.81
N ASN A 350 -8.70 -28.89 -5.79
CA ASN A 350 -9.20 -28.25 -4.58
C ASN A 350 -8.20 -28.38 -3.41
N MET A 351 -6.96 -28.01 -3.68
CA MET A 351 -5.89 -27.98 -2.67
C MET A 351 -5.02 -26.73 -2.81
N ASN A 352 -4.76 -26.06 -1.70
CA ASN A 352 -3.98 -24.83 -1.63
C ASN A 352 -2.51 -25.06 -2.00
N GLY A 353 -2.02 -24.31 -2.99
CA GLY A 353 -0.59 -24.23 -3.29
C GLY A 353 0.09 -25.56 -3.67
N THR A 354 -0.67 -26.56 -4.16
CA THR A 354 -0.09 -27.83 -4.57
C THR A 354 0.68 -27.73 -5.89
N GLY A 355 1.84 -28.38 -5.99
CA GLY A 355 2.61 -28.52 -7.23
C GLY A 355 2.09 -29.61 -8.19
N LEU A 356 1.04 -30.34 -7.82
CA LEU A 356 0.52 -31.46 -8.61
C LEU A 356 0.11 -31.08 -10.03
N PRO A 357 -0.58 -29.94 -10.31
CA PRO A 357 -0.93 -29.56 -11.68
C PRO A 357 0.29 -29.42 -12.60
N ALA A 358 1.39 -28.84 -12.10
CA ALA A 358 2.64 -28.70 -12.88
C ALA A 358 3.32 -30.04 -13.15
N ALA A 359 3.34 -30.95 -12.16
CA ALA A 359 3.86 -32.30 -12.35
C ALA A 359 3.04 -33.10 -13.39
N LEU A 360 1.72 -32.99 -13.32
CA LEU A 360 0.83 -33.63 -14.32
C LEU A 360 0.95 -32.98 -15.70
N MET A 361 1.27 -31.69 -15.80
CA MET A 361 1.53 -31.03 -17.10
C MET A 361 2.61 -31.76 -17.89
N HIS A 362 3.78 -31.95 -17.29
CA HIS A 362 4.87 -32.66 -17.95
C HIS A 362 4.51 -34.13 -18.29
N LYS A 363 3.75 -34.79 -17.39
CA LYS A 363 3.28 -36.15 -17.66
C LYS A 363 2.35 -36.22 -18.88
N VAL A 364 1.41 -35.28 -18.99
CA VAL A 364 0.46 -35.21 -20.11
C VAL A 364 1.21 -34.90 -21.43
N PHE A 365 2.19 -33.98 -21.40
CA PHE A 365 3.02 -33.68 -22.56
C PHE A 365 3.87 -34.88 -22.97
N ASP A 366 4.51 -35.58 -22.03
CA ASP A 366 5.30 -36.79 -22.34
C ASP A 366 4.43 -37.87 -22.99
N LEU A 367 3.20 -38.06 -22.51
CA LEU A 367 2.27 -39.00 -23.14
C LEU A 367 1.88 -38.59 -24.55
N GLN A 368 1.58 -37.29 -24.79
CA GLN A 368 1.25 -36.76 -26.11
C GLN A 368 2.45 -36.91 -27.09
N LEU A 369 3.63 -36.56 -26.63
CA LEU A 369 4.87 -36.57 -27.43
C LEU A 369 5.55 -37.96 -27.52
N ARG A 370 4.97 -38.98 -26.86
CA ARG A 370 5.51 -40.33 -26.74
C ARG A 370 6.97 -40.34 -26.22
N ALA A 371 7.21 -39.44 -25.24
CA ALA A 371 8.52 -39.32 -24.62
C ALA A 371 8.82 -40.48 -23.66
N PRO A 372 10.09 -40.71 -23.31
CA PRO A 372 10.46 -41.70 -22.32
C PRO A 372 9.70 -41.53 -21.00
N ALA A 373 9.30 -42.64 -20.38
CA ALA A 373 8.54 -42.63 -19.15
C ALA A 373 9.36 -41.99 -18.01
N ARG A 374 8.76 -41.01 -17.33
CA ARG A 374 9.29 -40.37 -16.09
C ARG A 374 8.18 -40.25 -15.07
N ASP A 375 8.53 -40.44 -13.80
CA ASP A 375 7.61 -40.18 -12.69
C ASP A 375 7.69 -38.72 -12.25
N TRP A 376 7.11 -37.84 -13.05
CA TRP A 376 7.04 -36.41 -12.76
C TRP A 376 6.36 -36.08 -11.43
N SER A 377 5.35 -36.89 -11.02
CA SER A 377 4.66 -36.72 -9.76
C SER A 377 5.57 -37.00 -8.57
N GLY A 378 6.28 -38.15 -8.58
CA GLY A 378 7.18 -38.50 -7.49
C GLY A 378 8.40 -37.57 -7.38
N ASP A 379 9.00 -37.21 -8.53
CA ASP A 379 10.14 -36.29 -8.57
C ASP A 379 9.72 -34.88 -8.12
N GLY A 380 8.56 -34.40 -8.59
CA GLY A 380 8.01 -33.11 -8.21
C GLY A 380 7.67 -33.02 -6.73
N TYR A 381 7.08 -34.08 -6.16
CA TYR A 381 6.75 -34.15 -4.74
C TYR A 381 8.00 -34.12 -3.87
N LYS A 382 9.03 -34.90 -4.19
CA LYS A 382 10.33 -34.85 -3.49
C LYS A 382 10.91 -33.46 -3.43
N ARG A 383 10.87 -32.76 -4.56
CA ARG A 383 11.37 -31.40 -4.69
C ARG A 383 10.53 -30.41 -3.85
N PHE A 384 9.21 -30.55 -3.90
CA PHE A 384 8.29 -29.76 -3.07
C PHE A 384 8.59 -29.88 -1.58
N GLU A 385 8.75 -31.12 -1.08
CA GLU A 385 9.10 -31.38 0.32
C GLU A 385 10.49 -30.83 0.71
N GLN A 386 11.47 -30.97 -0.19
CA GLN A 386 12.79 -30.35 0.03
C GLN A 386 12.72 -28.82 0.11
N ALA A 387 11.93 -28.19 -0.77
CA ALA A 387 11.74 -26.73 -0.73
C ALA A 387 11.03 -26.30 0.57
N ARG A 388 10.02 -27.05 1.02
CA ARG A 388 9.32 -26.84 2.29
C ARG A 388 10.27 -26.92 3.49
N THR A 389 11.11 -27.97 3.52
CA THR A 389 12.11 -28.16 4.56
C THR A 389 13.16 -27.06 4.58
N ARG A 390 13.64 -26.64 3.41
CA ARG A 390 14.59 -25.52 3.28
C ARG A 390 13.98 -24.19 3.75
N ALA A 391 12.72 -23.92 3.39
CA ALA A 391 12.00 -22.72 3.81
C ALA A 391 11.82 -22.69 5.35
N ALA A 392 11.42 -23.81 5.97
CA ALA A 392 11.30 -23.94 7.41
C ALA A 392 12.66 -23.73 8.12
N ALA A 393 13.74 -24.31 7.60
CA ALA A 393 15.09 -24.12 8.14
C ALA A 393 15.59 -22.67 7.97
N ALA A 394 15.27 -22.01 6.84
CA ALA A 394 15.59 -20.59 6.61
C ALA A 394 14.84 -19.69 7.59
N GLN A 395 13.57 -19.98 7.85
CA GLN A 395 12.76 -19.25 8.81
C GLN A 395 13.30 -19.40 10.25
N GLN A 396 13.76 -20.61 10.62
CA GLN A 396 14.43 -20.84 11.90
C GLN A 396 15.76 -20.09 12.01
N ARG A 397 16.56 -20.04 10.93
CA ARG A 397 17.86 -19.33 10.89
C ARG A 397 17.69 -17.81 10.88
N ALA A 398 16.61 -17.29 10.32
CA ALA A 398 16.32 -15.85 10.30
C ALA A 398 16.10 -15.28 11.71
N GLY A 399 16.14 -16.13 12.73
CA GLY A 399 16.06 -15.74 14.12
C GLY A 399 14.73 -15.10 14.43
N LEU A 400 13.66 -15.89 14.48
CA LEU A 400 12.42 -15.38 15.07
C LEU A 400 12.74 -14.79 16.44
N PRO A 401 12.19 -13.62 16.79
CA PRO A 401 12.37 -13.05 18.11
C PRO A 401 12.11 -14.13 19.17
N GLN A 402 13.01 -14.29 20.13
CA GLN A 402 12.77 -15.25 21.23
C GLN A 402 11.67 -14.70 22.13
N LYS A 403 10.68 -15.52 22.44
CA LYS A 403 9.62 -15.14 23.37
C LYS A 403 10.18 -14.98 24.78
N VAL A 404 9.97 -13.82 25.38
CA VAL A 404 10.32 -13.61 26.79
C VAL A 404 9.23 -14.21 27.67
N ALA A 405 9.59 -15.22 28.47
CA ALA A 405 8.66 -15.84 29.40
C ALA A 405 8.14 -14.78 30.41
N ASN A 406 6.82 -14.70 30.58
CA ASN A 406 6.16 -13.72 31.46
C ASN A 406 6.48 -12.24 31.15
N GLY A 407 7.02 -11.95 29.95
CA GLY A 407 7.26 -10.59 29.49
C GLY A 407 5.96 -9.80 29.39
N LYS A 408 6.06 -8.49 29.58
CA LYS A 408 4.94 -7.56 29.44
C LYS A 408 5.35 -6.41 28.54
N PRO A 409 4.40 -5.80 27.80
CA PRO A 409 4.66 -4.56 27.07
C PRO A 409 5.16 -3.45 28.01
N THR A 410 5.96 -2.53 27.48
CA THR A 410 6.53 -1.40 28.25
C THR A 410 5.46 -0.43 28.74
N LEU A 411 4.41 -0.24 27.94
CA LEU A 411 3.31 0.67 28.25
C LEU A 411 2.05 -0.10 28.65
N ALA A 412 1.07 0.61 29.22
CA ALA A 412 -0.28 0.07 29.44
C ALA A 412 -0.90 -0.32 28.08
N LEU A 413 -1.73 -1.37 28.04
CA LEU A 413 -2.32 -1.87 26.80
C LEU A 413 -3.11 -0.81 26.04
N SER A 414 -3.77 0.09 26.77
CA SER A 414 -4.51 1.22 26.19
C SER A 414 -3.65 2.15 25.31
N GLU A 415 -2.34 2.25 25.57
CA GLU A 415 -1.44 3.08 24.77
C GLU A 415 -1.15 2.50 23.38
N TYR A 416 -1.35 1.19 23.18
CA TYR A 416 -1.21 0.51 21.90
C TYR A 416 -2.49 0.53 21.06
N THR A 417 -3.63 0.85 21.67
CA THR A 417 -4.91 0.90 20.95
C THR A 417 -4.96 2.08 19.98
N GLY A 418 -5.66 1.90 18.87
CA GLY A 418 -5.85 2.96 17.88
C GLY A 418 -5.92 2.44 16.45
N THR A 419 -6.08 3.36 15.52
CA THR A 419 -6.05 3.09 14.09
C THR A 419 -4.68 3.44 13.54
N TYR A 420 -4.05 2.49 12.87
CA TYR A 420 -2.75 2.63 12.22
C TYR A 420 -2.95 2.56 10.72
N VAL A 421 -2.39 3.50 9.97
CA VAL A 421 -2.72 3.72 8.56
C VAL A 421 -1.48 3.67 7.69
N ASP A 422 -1.57 2.92 6.59
CA ASP A 422 -0.65 2.97 5.47
C ASP A 422 -1.41 3.35 4.19
N SER A 423 -0.79 4.16 3.35
CA SER A 423 -1.46 4.69 2.14
C SER A 423 -1.78 3.61 1.10
N LEU A 424 -0.97 2.56 1.00
CA LEU A 424 -1.20 1.44 0.08
C LEU A 424 -2.17 0.42 0.68
N HIS A 425 -1.91 -0.02 1.93
CA HIS A 425 -2.56 -1.18 2.53
C HIS A 425 -3.82 -0.83 3.35
N GLY A 426 -4.02 0.46 3.71
CA GLY A 426 -5.18 0.90 4.48
C GLY A 426 -4.95 0.87 5.98
N GLU A 427 -5.91 0.35 6.73
CA GLU A 427 -6.00 0.53 8.18
C GLU A 427 -5.81 -0.79 8.93
N MET A 428 -4.97 -0.76 9.94
CA MET A 428 -4.94 -1.74 11.03
C MET A 428 -5.53 -1.10 12.28
N VAL A 429 -6.54 -1.71 12.85
CA VAL A 429 -7.18 -1.22 14.07
C VAL A 429 -6.79 -2.13 15.23
N VAL A 430 -6.21 -1.54 16.28
CA VAL A 430 -5.84 -2.25 17.51
C VAL A 430 -6.79 -1.83 18.62
N THR A 431 -7.40 -2.81 19.24
CA THR A 431 -8.34 -2.64 20.38
C THR A 431 -7.90 -3.45 21.58
N GLU A 432 -8.32 -3.05 22.76
CA GLU A 432 -8.19 -3.85 23.98
C GLU A 432 -9.51 -4.54 24.29
N GLN A 433 -9.48 -5.86 24.45
CA GLN A 433 -10.65 -6.66 24.79
C GLN A 433 -10.28 -7.69 25.87
N ALA A 434 -10.99 -7.70 26.97
CA ALA A 434 -10.76 -8.63 28.09
C ALA A 434 -9.30 -8.67 28.58
N GLY A 435 -8.61 -7.51 28.63
CA GLY A 435 -7.22 -7.40 29.09
C GLY A 435 -6.18 -7.91 28.09
N ALA A 436 -6.53 -8.05 26.82
CA ALA A 436 -5.62 -8.43 25.74
C ALA A 436 -5.81 -7.52 24.52
N LEU A 437 -4.74 -7.30 23.76
CA LEU A 437 -4.81 -6.58 22.49
C LEU A 437 -5.32 -7.48 21.37
N ARG A 438 -6.15 -6.93 20.52
CA ARG A 438 -6.62 -7.55 19.26
C ARG A 438 -6.40 -6.61 18.11
N MET A 439 -6.08 -7.16 16.95
CA MET A 439 -5.87 -6.43 15.71
C MET A 439 -6.93 -6.82 14.68
N THR A 440 -7.47 -5.82 14.00
CA THR A 440 -8.29 -5.99 12.79
C THR A 440 -7.55 -5.37 11.62
N PHE A 441 -7.40 -6.11 10.52
CA PHE A 441 -6.82 -5.61 9.28
C PHE A 441 -7.77 -5.90 8.12
N GLY A 442 -8.27 -4.83 7.47
CA GLY A 442 -9.37 -4.96 6.51
C GLY A 442 -10.65 -5.54 7.13
N PRO A 443 -11.64 -5.92 6.32
CA PRO A 443 -12.93 -6.40 6.84
C PRO A 443 -12.92 -7.86 7.35
N HIS A 444 -11.86 -8.63 7.03
CA HIS A 444 -11.91 -10.09 7.18
C HIS A 444 -10.88 -10.66 8.17
N TRP A 445 -9.90 -9.88 8.61
CA TRP A 445 -8.81 -10.41 9.41
C TRP A 445 -8.81 -9.84 10.82
N ASN A 446 -9.07 -10.72 11.76
CA ASN A 446 -9.03 -10.44 13.18
C ASN A 446 -8.06 -11.40 13.85
N ALA A 447 -7.24 -10.91 14.76
CA ALA A 447 -6.32 -11.74 15.51
C ALA A 447 -6.02 -11.19 16.90
N PRO A 448 -5.76 -12.01 17.89
CA PRO A 448 -5.10 -11.58 19.11
C PRO A 448 -3.66 -11.13 18.80
N LEU A 449 -3.19 -10.14 19.55
CA LEU A 449 -1.80 -9.72 19.59
C LEU A 449 -1.13 -10.36 20.80
N GLU A 450 -0.38 -11.41 20.56
CA GLU A 450 0.37 -12.09 21.60
C GLU A 450 1.70 -11.37 21.84
N TYR A 451 1.90 -10.80 23.04
CA TYR A 451 3.19 -10.17 23.38
C TYR A 451 4.34 -11.17 23.26
N TRP A 452 5.43 -10.77 22.64
CA TRP A 452 6.57 -11.63 22.38
C TRP A 452 7.86 -11.13 23.07
N ASN A 453 8.34 -9.95 22.68
CA ASN A 453 9.47 -9.26 23.32
C ASN A 453 9.62 -7.84 22.74
N ALA A 454 10.29 -6.93 23.46
CA ALA A 454 10.75 -5.64 22.95
C ALA A 454 9.74 -4.92 22.01
N GLU A 455 8.48 -4.85 22.40
CA GLU A 455 7.38 -4.25 21.63
C GLU A 455 6.99 -5.02 20.36
N ASN A 456 7.48 -6.25 20.20
CA ASN A 456 7.02 -7.17 19.17
C ASN A 456 5.83 -8.00 19.69
N PHE A 457 4.82 -8.11 18.84
CA PHE A 457 3.66 -8.95 19.09
C PHE A 457 3.50 -9.93 17.93
N ARG A 458 3.22 -11.17 18.25
CA ARG A 458 2.90 -12.21 17.29
C ARG A 458 1.43 -12.12 16.91
N VAL A 459 1.15 -12.17 15.61
CA VAL A 459 -0.19 -12.15 15.03
C VAL A 459 -0.42 -13.46 14.31
N LYS A 460 -1.50 -14.16 14.62
CA LYS A 460 -1.96 -15.34 13.89
C LYS A 460 -3.45 -15.16 13.61
N PHE A 461 -3.79 -14.89 12.36
CA PHE A 461 -5.18 -14.79 11.95
C PHE A 461 -5.90 -16.13 12.03
N ASP A 462 -7.21 -16.08 12.20
CA ASP A 462 -8.08 -17.27 12.24
C ASP A 462 -8.25 -17.95 10.87
N THR A 463 -7.31 -17.73 9.94
CA THR A 463 -7.25 -18.38 8.64
C THR A 463 -6.00 -19.24 8.54
N PRO A 464 -6.13 -20.51 8.16
CA PRO A 464 -4.99 -21.42 8.12
C PRO A 464 -4.02 -21.16 6.96
N VAL A 465 -4.42 -20.38 5.97
CA VAL A 465 -3.60 -20.10 4.77
C VAL A 465 -2.61 -18.93 4.97
N LEU A 466 -2.81 -18.13 6.01
CA LEU A 466 -1.87 -17.04 6.34
C LEU A 466 -0.93 -17.48 7.46
N PRO A 467 0.39 -17.42 7.24
CA PRO A 467 1.35 -17.70 8.30
C PRO A 467 1.26 -16.65 9.41
N ALA A 468 1.64 -17.02 10.62
CA ALA A 468 1.84 -16.06 11.68
C ALA A 468 2.99 -15.10 11.32
N PHE A 469 2.83 -13.83 11.67
CA PHE A 469 3.83 -12.79 11.46
C PHE A 469 4.00 -11.93 12.72
N PHE A 470 4.95 -11.01 12.70
CA PHE A 470 5.19 -10.10 13.81
C PHE A 470 4.83 -8.68 13.44
N VAL A 471 4.24 -7.98 14.41
CA VAL A 471 4.11 -6.53 14.38
C VAL A 471 4.95 -5.94 15.50
N GLN A 472 5.56 -4.81 15.25
CA GLN A 472 6.38 -4.07 16.21
C GLN A 472 5.81 -2.68 16.38
N PHE A 473 5.47 -2.33 17.62
CA PHE A 473 5.09 -0.96 17.94
C PHE A 473 6.34 -0.12 18.20
N ARG A 474 6.33 1.10 17.70
CA ARG A 474 7.38 2.08 17.97
C ARG A 474 6.90 3.06 19.01
N ILE A 475 7.67 3.13 20.11
CA ILE A 475 7.42 4.06 21.22
C ILE A 475 8.30 5.29 21.02
N THR A 476 7.67 6.47 21.09
CA THR A 476 8.40 7.75 21.06
C THR A 476 9.09 8.03 22.40
N PRO A 477 10.06 8.96 22.46
CA PRO A 477 10.66 9.40 23.72
C PRO A 477 9.65 9.93 24.75
N ALA A 478 8.47 10.36 24.29
CA ALA A 478 7.36 10.78 25.15
C ALA A 478 6.48 9.62 25.64
N SER A 479 6.95 8.38 25.56
CA SER A 479 6.22 7.17 25.97
C SER A 479 4.85 7.03 25.28
N LYS A 480 4.77 7.36 23.99
CA LYS A 480 3.57 7.20 23.17
C LYS A 480 3.88 6.27 21.99
N VAL A 481 2.93 5.43 21.66
CA VAL A 481 3.01 4.64 20.43
C VAL A 481 2.59 5.53 19.25
N ASN A 482 3.46 5.68 18.25
CA ASN A 482 3.18 6.47 17.05
C ASN A 482 3.11 5.66 15.75
N GLU A 483 3.67 4.45 15.75
CA GLU A 483 3.75 3.61 14.56
C GLU A 483 3.60 2.14 14.93
N LEU A 484 3.10 1.37 13.97
CA LEU A 484 3.10 -0.08 13.95
C LEU A 484 3.82 -0.53 12.67
N ALA A 485 4.92 -1.25 12.81
CA ALA A 485 5.61 -1.90 11.71
C ALA A 485 5.22 -3.37 11.64
N ALA A 486 4.88 -3.86 10.45
CA ALA A 486 4.50 -5.26 10.20
C ALA A 486 5.36 -5.85 9.09
N ASP A 487 5.77 -7.10 9.25
CA ASP A 487 6.47 -7.85 8.20
C ASP A 487 5.42 -8.64 7.39
N LEU A 488 4.97 -8.02 6.30
CA LEU A 488 3.88 -8.51 5.48
C LEU A 488 4.41 -9.13 4.18
N ALA A 489 4.25 -10.45 4.02
CA ALA A 489 4.68 -11.19 2.82
C ALA A 489 6.14 -10.91 2.42
N GLY A 490 7.04 -10.77 3.39
CA GLY A 490 8.47 -10.50 3.16
C GLY A 490 8.82 -9.02 2.95
N THR A 491 7.86 -8.13 3.10
CA THR A 491 8.08 -6.68 3.04
C THR A 491 7.73 -6.06 4.39
N ARG A 492 8.65 -5.25 4.92
CA ARG A 492 8.37 -4.48 6.14
C ARG A 492 7.58 -3.22 5.78
N VAL A 493 6.36 -3.13 6.30
CA VAL A 493 5.44 -2.01 6.10
C VAL A 493 5.26 -1.27 7.41
N THR A 494 5.26 0.05 7.36
CA THR A 494 5.03 0.90 8.54
C THR A 494 3.69 1.60 8.41
N PHE A 495 2.85 1.43 9.42
CA PHE A 495 1.56 2.07 9.56
C PHE A 495 1.70 3.19 10.60
N ALA A 496 1.47 4.43 10.21
CA ALA A 496 1.45 5.55 11.13
C ALA A 496 0.17 5.52 11.98
N ARG A 497 0.26 5.74 13.27
CA ARG A 497 -0.92 5.86 14.12
C ARG A 497 -1.72 7.07 13.68
N ARG A 498 -2.99 6.85 13.30
CA ARG A 498 -3.90 7.96 13.06
C ARG A 498 -4.04 8.76 14.35
N ALA A 499 -3.80 10.05 14.28
CA ALA A 499 -4.16 10.91 15.41
C ALA A 499 -5.62 10.63 15.75
N THR A 500 -5.88 10.26 17.01
CA THR A 500 -7.26 10.17 17.48
C THR A 500 -7.85 11.55 17.27
N THR A 501 -8.90 11.65 16.48
CA THR A 501 -9.73 12.85 16.52
C THR A 501 -10.20 12.94 17.96
N SER A 502 -9.63 13.86 18.72
CA SER A 502 -10.17 14.25 20.02
C SER A 502 -11.67 14.47 19.85
N PRO A 503 -12.49 14.24 20.84
CA PRO A 503 -13.89 14.65 20.81
C PRO A 503 -13.92 16.07 20.26
N ALA A 504 -14.81 16.33 19.30
CA ALA A 504 -14.83 17.56 18.50
C ALA A 504 -14.51 18.75 19.42
N VAL A 505 -13.35 19.36 19.19
CA VAL A 505 -12.92 20.48 20.05
C VAL A 505 -13.90 21.59 19.79
N ASP A 506 -14.59 22.03 20.82
CA ASP A 506 -15.44 23.22 20.72
C ASP A 506 -14.55 24.46 20.58
N TYR A 507 -14.48 24.98 19.37
CA TYR A 507 -13.76 26.21 19.07
C TYR A 507 -14.61 27.48 19.28
N ALA A 508 -15.84 27.36 19.77
CA ALA A 508 -16.73 28.49 20.03
C ALA A 508 -16.13 29.48 21.04
N ALA A 509 -16.47 30.74 20.88
CA ALA A 509 -16.12 31.76 21.84
C ALA A 509 -16.82 31.49 23.16
N PRO A 510 -16.19 31.79 24.32
CA PRO A 510 -16.89 31.79 25.60
C PRO A 510 -18.15 32.68 25.55
N LYS A 511 -19.19 32.31 26.28
CA LYS A 511 -20.52 32.94 26.20
C LYS A 511 -20.48 34.46 26.31
N ASP A 512 -19.60 35.01 27.17
CA ASP A 512 -19.50 36.45 27.43
C ASP A 512 -18.28 37.11 26.76
N ALA A 513 -17.68 36.46 25.77
CA ALA A 513 -16.52 36.99 25.09
C ALA A 513 -16.89 38.24 24.25
N PRO A 514 -16.04 39.29 24.24
CA PRO A 514 -16.23 40.47 23.39
C PRO A 514 -15.83 40.24 21.95
N TYR A 515 -15.84 38.99 21.49
CA TYR A 515 -15.53 38.54 20.14
C TYR A 515 -16.40 37.35 19.75
N THR A 516 -16.43 37.03 18.50
CA THR A 516 -17.06 35.82 17.94
C THR A 516 -16.00 34.89 17.32
N THR A 517 -16.35 33.63 17.17
CA THR A 517 -15.54 32.66 16.45
C THR A 517 -16.36 32.06 15.32
N MET A 518 -15.70 31.81 14.21
CA MET A 518 -16.29 31.24 13.00
C MET A 518 -15.37 30.16 12.44
N ASN A 519 -15.89 28.94 12.23
CA ASN A 519 -15.16 27.93 11.52
C ASN A 519 -15.09 28.29 10.03
N VAL A 520 -13.89 28.21 9.47
CA VAL A 520 -13.61 28.60 8.08
C VAL A 520 -12.90 27.48 7.34
N THR A 521 -13.06 27.48 6.01
CA THR A 521 -12.33 26.60 5.11
C THR A 521 -11.53 27.46 4.15
N VAL A 522 -10.22 27.31 4.14
CA VAL A 522 -9.28 28.03 3.31
C VAL A 522 -8.85 27.14 2.15
N SER A 523 -9.15 27.55 0.91
CA SER A 523 -8.68 26.84 -0.29
C SER A 523 -7.22 27.21 -0.59
N THR A 524 -6.40 26.21 -0.87
CA THR A 524 -4.99 26.43 -1.24
C THR A 524 -4.79 26.36 -2.76
N PRO A 525 -3.79 27.05 -3.30
CA PRO A 525 -3.43 26.93 -4.72
C PRO A 525 -3.04 25.51 -5.15
N MET A 526 -2.66 24.64 -4.20
CA MET A 526 -2.31 23.24 -4.45
C MET A 526 -3.52 22.29 -4.47
N GLY A 527 -4.76 22.84 -4.39
CA GLY A 527 -6.00 22.07 -4.55
C GLY A 527 -6.52 21.35 -3.31
N HIS A 528 -5.90 21.52 -2.13
CA HIS A 528 -6.46 21.05 -0.87
C HIS A 528 -7.08 22.19 -0.05
N THR A 529 -7.82 21.85 1.00
CA THR A 529 -8.47 22.79 1.89
C THR A 529 -7.94 22.68 3.30
N LEU A 530 -7.77 23.83 3.97
CA LEU A 530 -7.39 23.91 5.37
C LEU A 530 -8.60 24.32 6.20
N ALA A 531 -8.86 23.60 7.26
CA ALA A 531 -9.87 23.98 8.24
C ALA A 531 -9.27 24.93 9.27
N GLY A 532 -10.00 25.96 9.61
CA GLY A 532 -9.54 26.94 10.57
C GLY A 532 -10.66 27.52 11.43
N THR A 533 -10.27 28.37 12.38
CA THR A 533 -11.18 29.19 13.19
C THR A 533 -10.72 30.64 13.12
N LEU A 534 -11.58 31.50 12.59
CA LEU A 534 -11.43 32.94 12.67
C LEU A 534 -12.03 33.45 13.97
N THR A 535 -11.22 34.08 14.82
CA THR A 535 -11.65 34.81 15.99
C THR A 535 -11.76 36.28 15.62
N LEU A 536 -12.96 36.86 15.72
CA LEU A 536 -13.27 38.20 15.19
C LEU A 536 -13.78 39.10 16.34
N PRO A 537 -13.15 40.26 16.58
CA PRO A 537 -13.64 41.22 17.56
C PRO A 537 -15.08 41.66 17.26
N LYS A 538 -15.93 41.83 18.28
CA LYS A 538 -17.27 42.40 18.11
C LYS A 538 -17.15 43.83 17.60
N GLY A 539 -17.96 44.19 16.58
CA GLY A 539 -17.93 45.48 15.94
C GLY A 539 -17.03 45.56 14.68
N ALA A 540 -16.30 44.47 14.39
CA ALA A 540 -15.63 44.37 13.08
C ALA A 540 -16.68 44.28 11.96
N SER A 541 -16.59 45.14 10.98
CA SER A 541 -17.51 45.22 9.84
C SER A 541 -16.76 45.76 8.60
N ARG A 542 -17.45 45.85 7.46
CA ARG A 542 -16.92 46.48 6.27
C ARG A 542 -16.59 47.97 6.49
N GLU A 543 -17.37 48.67 7.33
CA GLU A 543 -17.18 50.06 7.68
C GLU A 543 -16.08 50.27 8.73
N THR A 544 -15.86 49.28 9.54
CA THR A 544 -14.84 49.29 10.63
C THR A 544 -13.97 48.03 10.57
N PRO A 545 -13.18 47.85 9.47
CA PRO A 545 -12.36 46.63 9.31
C PRO A 545 -11.22 46.64 10.32
N VAL A 546 -10.93 45.44 10.87
CA VAL A 546 -9.91 45.26 11.91
C VAL A 546 -8.64 44.64 11.35
N ALA A 547 -7.52 44.86 12.03
CA ALA A 547 -6.26 44.19 11.76
C ALA A 547 -6.38 42.68 12.11
N ALA A 548 -5.59 41.84 11.44
CA ALA A 548 -5.61 40.40 11.71
C ALA A 548 -4.22 39.74 11.72
N ILE A 549 -4.12 38.63 12.43
CA ILE A 549 -2.94 37.74 12.37
C ILE A 549 -3.30 36.33 11.90
N VAL A 550 -2.28 35.62 11.38
CA VAL A 550 -2.33 34.17 11.21
C VAL A 550 -1.33 33.55 12.19
N THR A 551 -1.75 32.50 12.90
CA THR A 551 -0.85 31.70 13.76
C THR A 551 -0.21 30.57 12.98
N ILE A 552 1.03 30.21 13.33
CA ILE A 552 1.83 29.13 12.69
C ILE A 552 2.33 28.21 13.79
N THR A 553 1.93 26.97 13.72
CA THR A 553 2.23 25.91 14.71
C THR A 553 3.69 25.45 14.66
N GLY A 554 4.14 24.77 15.72
CA GLY A 554 5.45 24.14 15.80
C GLY A 554 5.54 22.82 15.03
N SER A 555 6.66 22.12 15.19
CA SER A 555 6.99 20.88 14.48
C SER A 555 6.00 19.75 14.73
N GLY A 556 5.74 18.96 13.68
CA GLY A 556 4.80 17.85 13.69
C GLY A 556 3.40 18.26 13.26
N GLY A 557 2.51 17.29 13.07
CA GLY A 557 1.14 17.57 12.66
C GLY A 557 0.33 18.16 13.81
N GLN A 558 0.00 19.44 13.73
CA GLN A 558 -0.67 20.21 14.79
C GLN A 558 -2.07 20.65 14.38
N THR A 559 -2.99 20.65 15.36
CA THR A 559 -4.26 21.35 15.18
C THR A 559 -4.12 22.84 15.51
N ARG A 560 -5.07 23.63 15.07
CA ARG A 560 -5.09 25.13 15.11
C ARG A 560 -4.80 25.77 16.48
N ASP A 561 -4.94 25.05 17.58
CA ASP A 561 -4.67 25.54 18.94
C ASP A 561 -3.33 25.09 19.52
N GLU A 562 -2.59 24.19 18.83
CA GLU A 562 -1.31 23.63 19.25
C GLU A 562 -1.34 23.03 20.68
N PRO A 563 -2.20 22.04 20.96
CA PRO A 563 -2.27 21.41 22.27
C PRO A 563 -1.07 20.49 22.52
N LEU A 564 -0.66 20.32 23.80
CA LEU A 564 0.40 19.37 24.16
C LEU A 564 0.08 17.91 23.75
N ASN A 565 -1.18 17.54 23.83
CA ASN A 565 -1.73 16.27 23.40
C ASN A 565 -3.25 16.39 23.23
N ALA A 566 -3.89 15.32 22.75
CA ALA A 566 -5.31 15.32 22.43
C ALA A 566 -6.24 15.67 23.60
N THR A 567 -5.85 15.36 24.84
CA THR A 567 -6.63 15.61 26.05
C THR A 567 -6.18 16.85 26.82
N SER A 568 -5.14 17.52 26.35
CA SER A 568 -4.59 18.69 27.05
C SER A 568 -5.55 19.87 27.02
N THR A 569 -5.67 20.57 28.16
CA THR A 569 -6.34 21.86 28.27
C THR A 569 -5.45 23.01 27.80
N PHE A 570 -4.15 22.79 27.63
CA PHE A 570 -3.21 23.78 27.11
C PHE A 570 -3.52 24.09 25.64
N ARG A 571 -3.88 25.32 25.34
CA ARG A 571 -4.28 25.81 24.03
C ARG A 571 -3.63 27.17 23.75
N PRO A 572 -2.30 27.22 23.51
CA PRO A 572 -1.55 28.47 23.46
C PRO A 572 -2.10 29.46 22.42
N PHE A 573 -2.40 28.99 21.22
CA PHE A 573 -2.92 29.89 20.19
C PHE A 573 -4.36 30.34 20.42
N ARG A 574 -5.18 29.55 21.13
CA ARG A 574 -6.49 29.99 21.56
C ARG A 574 -6.37 31.09 22.61
N GLN A 575 -5.41 30.97 23.56
CA GLN A 575 -5.15 31.97 24.59
C GLN A 575 -4.64 33.29 23.98
N ILE A 576 -3.75 33.20 22.98
CA ILE A 576 -3.25 34.36 22.24
C ILE A 576 -4.40 35.03 21.47
N ALA A 577 -5.23 34.27 20.76
CA ALA A 577 -6.36 34.76 20.00
C ALA A 577 -7.39 35.47 20.91
N ASP A 578 -7.71 34.92 22.09
CA ASP A 578 -8.57 35.59 23.07
C ASP A 578 -8.01 36.96 23.49
N SER A 579 -6.71 36.99 23.81
CA SER A 579 -6.07 38.26 24.24
C SER A 579 -6.07 39.32 23.13
N LEU A 580 -5.80 38.94 21.90
CA LEU A 580 -5.76 39.83 20.73
C LEU A 580 -7.18 40.31 20.35
N ALA A 581 -8.17 39.41 20.34
CA ALA A 581 -9.54 39.78 19.99
C ALA A 581 -10.17 40.73 20.97
N ARG A 582 -9.88 40.61 22.28
CA ARG A 582 -10.28 41.57 23.30
C ARG A 582 -9.69 42.97 23.09
N ARG A 583 -8.65 43.07 22.26
CA ARG A 583 -7.98 44.36 21.95
C ARG A 583 -8.12 44.79 20.50
N GLY A 584 -9.07 44.19 19.78
CA GLY A 584 -9.46 44.63 18.44
C GLY A 584 -8.63 44.05 17.30
N ILE A 585 -7.86 42.96 17.51
CA ILE A 585 -7.12 42.25 16.46
C ILE A 585 -7.75 40.88 16.23
N ALA A 586 -8.13 40.56 14.98
CA ALA A 586 -8.63 39.26 14.58
C ALA A 586 -7.50 38.21 14.50
N THR A 587 -7.83 36.94 14.67
CA THR A 587 -6.86 35.84 14.58
C THR A 587 -7.42 34.69 13.76
N LEU A 588 -6.72 34.31 12.69
CA LEU A 588 -6.95 33.08 11.95
C LEU A 588 -5.98 32.01 12.45
N ARG A 589 -6.54 30.90 12.93
CA ARG A 589 -5.83 29.69 13.37
C ARG A 589 -6.26 28.55 12.47
N MET A 590 -5.32 27.81 11.88
CA MET A 590 -5.61 26.72 10.94
C MET A 590 -4.98 25.41 11.43
N ASP A 591 -5.66 24.29 11.17
CA ASP A 591 -5.06 22.97 11.30
C ASP A 591 -4.05 22.76 10.17
N ASP A 592 -2.93 22.14 10.44
CA ASP A 592 -1.95 21.80 9.41
C ASP A 592 -2.58 20.90 8.33
N ARG A 593 -2.07 20.96 7.10
CA ARG A 593 -2.55 20.12 6.01
C ARG A 593 -2.57 18.63 6.42
N GLY A 594 -3.67 17.93 6.16
CA GLY A 594 -3.85 16.51 6.51
C GLY A 594 -4.02 16.22 8.01
N ILE A 595 -4.14 17.24 8.86
CA ILE A 595 -4.33 17.13 10.31
C ILE A 595 -5.69 17.70 10.69
N GLY A 596 -6.29 17.22 11.77
CA GLY A 596 -7.58 17.67 12.26
C GLY A 596 -8.66 17.59 11.18
N GLU A 597 -9.25 18.72 10.84
CA GLU A 597 -10.29 18.83 9.80
C GLU A 597 -9.71 19.24 8.43
N SER A 598 -8.42 19.62 8.35
CA SER A 598 -7.73 20.00 7.10
C SER A 598 -7.52 18.82 6.18
N LYS A 599 -7.63 19.07 4.87
CA LYS A 599 -7.30 18.11 3.82
C LYS A 599 -5.85 18.29 3.36
N GLY A 600 -5.39 17.41 2.46
CA GLY A 600 -4.02 17.42 1.96
C GLY A 600 -3.16 16.32 2.58
N ASN A 601 -1.87 16.32 2.26
CA ASN A 601 -0.93 15.30 2.72
C ASN A 601 0.18 15.92 3.58
N HIS A 602 0.12 15.69 4.88
CA HIS A 602 1.14 16.13 5.83
C HIS A 602 2.46 15.34 5.67
N ALA A 603 2.37 14.04 5.39
CA ALA A 603 3.55 13.15 5.42
C ALA A 603 4.61 13.47 4.34
N THR A 604 4.23 14.12 3.25
CA THR A 604 5.14 14.52 2.16
C THR A 604 5.45 16.00 2.15
N ALA A 605 4.81 16.80 3.03
CA ALA A 605 4.98 18.24 3.09
C ALA A 605 6.32 18.63 3.74
N THR A 606 6.81 19.81 3.38
CA THR A 606 8.00 20.45 3.95
C THR A 606 7.61 21.76 4.63
N SER A 607 8.52 22.37 5.39
CA SER A 607 8.29 23.70 5.98
C SER A 607 8.03 24.78 4.92
N ALA A 608 8.52 24.61 3.69
CA ALA A 608 8.20 25.50 2.57
C ALA A 608 6.75 25.33 2.10
N ASP A 609 6.23 24.10 2.09
CA ASP A 609 4.83 23.83 1.76
C ASP A 609 3.89 24.40 2.82
N PHE A 610 4.27 24.35 4.10
CA PHE A 610 3.52 24.98 5.18
C PHE A 610 3.54 26.52 5.06
N ALA A 611 4.65 27.10 4.59
CA ALA A 611 4.69 28.54 4.32
C ALA A 611 3.67 28.93 3.21
N ASP A 612 3.48 28.10 2.19
CA ASP A 612 2.47 28.36 1.14
C ASP A 612 1.04 28.18 1.67
N ASP A 613 0.80 27.28 2.65
CA ASP A 613 -0.48 27.17 3.35
C ASP A 613 -0.80 28.44 4.14
N ILE A 614 0.17 29.00 4.85
CA ILE A 614 -0.01 30.26 5.60
C ILE A 614 -0.29 31.42 4.66
N ARG A 615 0.32 31.45 3.47
CA ARG A 615 0.01 32.45 2.44
C ARG A 615 -1.43 32.32 1.94
N ALA A 616 -1.95 31.09 1.81
CA ALA A 616 -3.37 30.90 1.49
C ALA A 616 -4.27 31.47 2.60
N GLY A 617 -3.92 31.31 3.87
CA GLY A 617 -4.61 31.92 5.00
C GLY A 617 -4.59 33.45 4.95
N LEU A 618 -3.46 34.07 4.62
CA LEU A 618 -3.36 35.52 4.42
C LEU A 618 -4.21 36.00 3.24
N ALA A 619 -4.19 35.26 2.13
CA ALA A 619 -5.03 35.56 0.96
C ALA A 619 -6.52 35.48 1.32
N TYR A 620 -6.93 34.45 2.07
CA TYR A 620 -8.29 34.32 2.56
C TYR A 620 -8.72 35.52 3.42
N LEU A 621 -7.89 35.96 4.38
CA LEU A 621 -8.19 37.14 5.22
C LEU A 621 -8.41 38.39 4.39
N ARG A 622 -7.68 38.56 3.30
CA ARG A 622 -7.86 39.73 2.39
C ARG A 622 -9.18 39.71 1.62
N THR A 623 -9.89 38.58 1.58
CA THR A 623 -11.21 38.49 0.95
C THR A 623 -12.36 38.94 1.86
N LEU A 624 -12.09 39.03 3.17
CA LEU A 624 -13.10 39.28 4.18
C LEU A 624 -13.31 40.79 4.36
N PRO A 625 -14.55 41.30 4.25
CA PRO A 625 -14.82 42.72 4.37
C PRO A 625 -14.58 43.30 5.78
N GLU A 626 -14.62 42.44 6.81
CA GLU A 626 -14.36 42.76 8.23
C GLU A 626 -12.87 42.91 8.56
N ILE A 627 -11.99 42.52 7.63
CA ILE A 627 -10.53 42.54 7.80
C ILE A 627 -9.88 43.58 6.95
N ASP A 628 -9.03 44.40 7.58
CA ASP A 628 -8.14 45.29 6.85
C ASP A 628 -6.95 44.48 6.31
N GLY A 629 -7.00 44.08 5.05
CA GLY A 629 -5.98 43.26 4.37
C GLY A 629 -4.60 43.96 4.29
N THR A 630 -4.47 45.23 4.64
CA THR A 630 -3.20 45.98 4.70
C THR A 630 -2.54 45.94 6.08
N ARG A 631 -3.28 45.43 7.11
CA ARG A 631 -2.82 45.30 8.48
C ARG A 631 -2.81 43.85 8.94
N LEU A 632 -1.94 43.06 8.27
CA LEU A 632 -1.76 41.64 8.56
C LEU A 632 -0.38 41.38 9.19
N ALA A 633 -0.31 40.43 10.14
CA ALA A 633 0.92 39.97 10.76
C ALA A 633 0.90 38.44 11.01
N LEU A 634 2.04 37.87 11.40
CA LEU A 634 2.20 36.44 11.71
C LEU A 634 2.69 36.25 13.14
N VAL A 635 2.21 35.17 13.77
CA VAL A 635 2.72 34.68 15.06
C VAL A 635 3.07 33.21 14.91
N GLY A 636 4.36 32.88 14.93
CA GLY A 636 4.84 31.49 14.76
C GLY A 636 5.56 30.99 16.00
N HIS A 637 5.26 29.75 16.40
CA HIS A 637 5.91 29.06 17.53
C HIS A 637 6.87 27.98 17.02
N SER A 638 8.07 27.88 17.62
CA SER A 638 9.03 26.84 17.30
C SER A 638 9.36 26.78 15.79
N GLU A 639 9.07 25.69 15.05
CA GLU A 639 9.17 25.65 13.60
C GLU A 639 8.34 26.74 12.90
N GLY A 640 7.20 27.11 13.46
CA GLY A 640 6.40 28.25 12.97
C GLY A 640 7.17 29.57 13.03
N GLY A 641 8.13 29.72 13.97
CA GLY A 641 9.06 30.83 14.02
C GLY A 641 10.13 30.79 12.89
N MET A 642 10.35 29.64 12.26
CA MET A 642 11.15 29.45 11.05
C MET A 642 10.30 29.69 9.77
N ILE A 643 9.04 29.26 9.79
CA ILE A 643 8.11 29.38 8.66
C ILE A 643 7.69 30.84 8.44
N ALA A 644 7.42 31.62 9.49
CA ALA A 644 7.02 33.02 9.38
C ALA A 644 7.99 33.88 8.56
N PRO A 645 9.31 33.81 8.73
CA PRO A 645 10.29 34.44 7.85
C PRO A 645 10.18 33.99 6.38
N LEU A 646 9.95 32.70 6.10
CA LEU A 646 9.77 32.18 4.73
C LEU A 646 8.53 32.81 4.06
N VAL A 647 7.45 32.93 4.77
CA VAL A 647 6.24 33.63 4.30
C VAL A 647 6.55 35.08 3.99
N ALA A 648 7.26 35.78 4.88
CA ALA A 648 7.57 37.20 4.73
C ALA A 648 8.43 37.52 3.49
N LEU A 649 9.22 36.59 2.98
CA LEU A 649 9.96 36.79 1.72
C LEU A 649 9.03 36.97 0.52
N LYS A 650 7.85 36.38 0.56
CA LYS A 650 6.82 36.46 -0.51
C LYS A 650 5.67 37.40 -0.14
N GLU A 651 5.62 37.90 1.10
CA GLU A 651 4.59 38.79 1.66
C GLU A 651 5.23 40.03 2.32
N PRO A 652 5.88 40.94 1.54
CA PRO A 652 6.67 42.05 2.06
C PRO A 652 5.82 43.14 2.73
N TYR A 653 4.51 43.09 2.62
CA TYR A 653 3.57 44.07 3.19
C TYR A 653 3.04 43.71 4.58
N LEU A 654 3.52 42.60 5.17
CA LEU A 654 3.17 42.27 6.53
C LEU A 654 3.61 43.34 7.52
N ARG A 655 2.78 43.63 8.51
CA ARG A 655 3.03 44.62 9.56
C ARG A 655 4.00 44.14 10.65
N GLY A 656 4.22 42.84 10.72
CA GLY A 656 5.21 42.25 11.60
C GLY A 656 5.18 40.74 11.71
N LEU A 657 6.26 40.21 12.25
CA LEU A 657 6.42 38.80 12.65
C LEU A 657 6.64 38.71 14.14
N VAL A 658 5.97 37.81 14.81
CA VAL A 658 6.27 37.43 16.18
C VAL A 658 6.80 36.00 16.17
N LEU A 659 8.05 35.80 16.58
CA LEU A 659 8.73 34.52 16.63
C LEU A 659 8.78 34.07 18.08
N LEU A 660 7.96 33.09 18.44
CA LEU A 660 7.92 32.46 19.76
C LEU A 660 8.84 31.24 19.75
N ALA A 661 9.95 31.29 20.50
CA ALA A 661 10.97 30.24 20.53
C ALA A 661 11.45 29.84 19.11
N GLY A 662 11.62 30.83 18.22
CA GLY A 662 12.02 30.58 16.83
C GLY A 662 13.50 30.21 16.72
N PRO A 663 13.87 29.24 15.85
CA PRO A 663 15.23 28.77 15.67
C PRO A 663 16.19 29.86 15.20
N GLY A 664 17.37 29.95 15.86
CA GLY A 664 18.48 30.83 15.49
C GLY A 664 19.79 30.07 15.23
N LYS A 665 19.74 28.76 15.08
CA LYS A 665 20.80 27.84 14.65
C LYS A 665 20.25 26.92 13.58
N SER A 666 21.14 26.25 12.85
CA SER A 666 20.73 25.21 11.92
C SER A 666 19.97 24.09 12.63
N SER A 667 19.00 23.49 11.97
CA SER A 667 18.24 22.39 12.54
C SER A 667 19.12 21.18 12.90
N ARG A 668 20.25 20.98 12.20
CA ARG A 668 21.26 19.98 12.57
C ARG A 668 21.87 20.25 13.94
N GLU A 669 22.24 21.49 14.24
CA GLU A 669 22.80 21.89 15.55
C GLU A 669 21.77 21.74 16.66
N ILE A 670 20.52 22.13 16.38
CA ILE A 670 19.40 21.99 17.33
C ILE A 670 19.15 20.52 17.66
N LEU A 671 19.05 19.65 16.65
CA LEU A 671 18.85 18.20 16.84
C LEU A 671 20.04 17.57 17.55
N THR A 672 21.27 17.99 17.23
CA THR A 672 22.48 17.52 17.95
C THR A 672 22.40 17.86 19.43
N PHE A 673 22.02 19.09 19.78
CA PHE A 673 21.83 19.51 21.17
C PHE A 673 20.72 18.69 21.86
N GLN A 674 19.54 18.58 21.23
CA GLN A 674 18.39 17.86 21.79
C GLN A 674 18.72 16.39 22.05
N LEU A 675 19.28 15.67 21.06
CA LEU A 675 19.66 14.26 21.19
C LEU A 675 20.75 14.05 22.25
N THR A 676 21.72 14.99 22.32
CA THR A 676 22.77 14.96 23.34
C THR A 676 22.17 15.14 24.75
N ASN A 677 21.27 16.08 24.90
CA ASN A 677 20.61 16.37 26.19
C ASN A 677 19.75 15.19 26.65
N LEU A 678 18.98 14.60 25.75
CA LEU A 678 18.22 13.38 26.00
C LEU A 678 19.12 12.22 26.44
N ALA A 679 20.21 11.94 25.71
CA ALA A 679 21.12 10.86 26.06
C ALA A 679 21.83 11.06 27.40
N LYS A 680 22.17 12.32 27.76
CA LYS A 680 22.78 12.65 29.04
C LYS A 680 21.80 12.51 30.22
N LYS A 681 20.54 12.87 30.04
CA LYS A 681 19.52 12.84 31.10
C LYS A 681 18.81 11.49 31.23
N ASP A 682 18.98 10.57 30.30
CA ASP A 682 18.41 9.24 30.35
C ASP A 682 19.12 8.40 31.44
N THR A 683 18.47 8.28 32.60
CA THR A 683 18.99 7.51 33.74
C THR A 683 18.94 6.01 33.56
N SER A 684 18.21 5.51 32.55
CA SER A 684 18.10 4.08 32.23
C SER A 684 19.33 3.54 31.49
N LEU A 685 20.15 4.43 30.90
CA LEU A 685 21.32 4.05 30.12
C LEU A 685 22.55 3.76 31.02
N THR A 686 23.22 2.66 30.76
CA THR A 686 24.57 2.43 31.32
C THR A 686 25.55 3.47 30.78
N ALA A 687 26.69 3.64 31.45
CA ALA A 687 27.76 4.56 30.99
C ALA A 687 28.23 4.22 29.57
N ALA A 688 28.45 2.92 29.28
CA ALA A 688 28.88 2.44 27.97
C ALA A 688 27.82 2.69 26.87
N THR A 689 26.55 2.39 27.14
CA THR A 689 25.43 2.61 26.19
C THR A 689 25.24 4.11 25.95
N ARG A 690 25.37 4.95 26.98
CA ARG A 690 25.30 6.41 26.86
C ARG A 690 26.42 6.96 25.99
N ALA A 691 27.67 6.48 26.18
CA ALA A 691 28.80 6.88 25.35
C ALA A 691 28.58 6.49 23.87
N ALA A 692 28.15 5.26 23.61
CA ALA A 692 27.86 4.80 22.26
C ALA A 692 26.72 5.63 21.61
N ARG A 693 25.65 5.96 22.36
CA ARG A 693 24.55 6.79 21.86
C ARG A 693 25.01 8.21 21.52
N LEU A 694 25.85 8.82 22.37
CA LEU A 694 26.42 10.14 22.10
C LEU A 694 27.31 10.13 20.85
N GLN A 695 28.13 9.12 20.69
CA GLN A 695 28.98 8.96 19.50
C GLN A 695 28.14 8.73 18.21
N GLY A 696 27.01 8.05 18.31
CA GLY A 696 26.10 7.74 17.19
C GLY A 696 25.21 8.89 16.73
N ILE A 697 25.17 10.04 17.44
CA ILE A 697 24.27 11.18 17.11
C ILE A 697 24.42 11.67 15.67
N PRO A 698 25.61 11.88 15.09
CA PRO A 698 25.74 12.33 13.71
C PRO A 698 25.08 11.37 12.72
N ALA A 699 25.32 10.06 12.87
CA ALA A 699 24.71 9.03 12.02
C ALA A 699 23.18 8.96 12.20
N THR A 700 22.71 9.17 13.43
CA THR A 700 21.26 9.25 13.70
C THR A 700 20.62 10.43 12.95
N ILE A 701 21.25 11.61 12.96
CA ILE A 701 20.75 12.79 12.24
C ILE A 701 20.78 12.56 10.73
N ASP A 702 21.81 11.93 10.18
CA ASP A 702 21.87 11.59 8.76
C ASP A 702 20.79 10.58 8.36
N SER A 703 20.51 9.62 9.22
CA SER A 703 19.37 8.69 9.03
C SER A 703 18.02 9.41 9.09
N LEU A 704 17.84 10.34 10.03
CA LEU A 704 16.63 11.17 10.11
C LEU A 704 16.47 12.02 8.85
N LYS A 705 17.54 12.61 8.34
CA LYS A 705 17.52 13.39 7.08
C LYS A 705 17.01 12.56 5.90
N ALA A 706 17.36 11.28 5.85
CA ALA A 706 16.93 10.37 4.80
C ALA A 706 15.50 9.81 5.00
N SER A 707 14.87 10.05 6.14
CA SER A 707 13.61 9.37 6.52
C SER A 707 12.38 9.87 5.76
N ASN A 708 12.28 11.18 5.47
CA ASN A 708 11.17 11.78 4.74
C ASN A 708 11.54 13.18 4.21
N SER A 709 10.66 13.73 3.34
CA SER A 709 10.86 15.05 2.70
C SER A 709 10.97 16.19 3.71
N TRP A 710 10.15 16.17 4.77
CA TRP A 710 10.18 17.20 5.80
C TRP A 710 11.51 17.21 6.56
N MET A 711 11.97 16.06 7.06
CA MET A 711 13.26 15.95 7.75
C MET A 711 14.44 16.33 6.85
N ASN A 712 14.38 15.95 5.57
CA ASN A 712 15.41 16.34 4.61
C ASN A 712 15.49 17.87 4.47
N TYR A 713 14.33 18.51 4.26
CA TYR A 713 14.26 19.98 4.17
C TYR A 713 14.65 20.64 5.48
N PHE A 714 14.07 20.22 6.60
CA PHE A 714 14.28 20.79 7.93
C PHE A 714 15.76 20.76 8.35
N ILE A 715 16.45 19.61 8.19
CA ILE A 715 17.87 19.47 8.56
C ILE A 715 18.78 20.26 7.62
N ALA A 716 18.41 20.46 6.36
CA ALA A 716 19.19 21.23 5.40
C ALA A 716 18.97 22.75 5.53
N TYR A 717 17.92 23.19 6.21
CA TYR A 717 17.55 24.60 6.30
C TYR A 717 18.38 25.37 7.34
N ASP A 718 18.87 26.54 6.94
CA ASP A 718 19.52 27.51 7.83
C ASP A 718 18.63 28.75 8.01
N PRO A 719 18.02 28.95 9.18
CA PRO A 719 17.10 30.08 9.43
C PRO A 719 17.79 31.44 9.35
N LEU A 720 19.10 31.52 9.57
CA LEU A 720 19.84 32.78 9.51
C LEU A 720 19.94 33.32 8.07
N ILE A 721 19.95 32.44 7.05
CA ILE A 721 19.98 32.84 5.64
C ILE A 721 18.67 33.57 5.30
N THR A 722 17.54 33.02 5.71
CA THR A 722 16.23 33.63 5.49
C THR A 722 16.06 34.93 6.30
N ALA A 723 16.51 34.95 7.56
CA ALA A 723 16.41 36.10 8.44
C ALA A 723 17.09 37.36 7.85
N ARG A 724 18.26 37.20 7.18
CA ARG A 724 18.97 38.32 6.50
C ARG A 724 18.17 38.96 5.37
N GLN A 725 17.19 38.27 4.82
CA GLN A 725 16.40 38.76 3.68
C GLN A 725 15.10 39.47 4.13
N VAL A 726 14.64 39.24 5.36
CA VAL A 726 13.39 39.78 5.90
C VAL A 726 13.53 41.23 6.30
N LYS A 727 12.64 42.09 5.82
CA LYS A 727 12.65 43.55 6.08
C LYS A 727 11.48 44.01 6.95
N VAL A 728 10.46 43.17 7.12
CA VAL A 728 9.30 43.51 7.96
C VAL A 728 9.69 43.54 9.44
N PRO A 729 9.00 44.33 10.32
CA PRO A 729 9.28 44.37 11.76
C PRO A 729 9.24 42.96 12.38
N VAL A 730 10.16 42.65 13.32
CA VAL A 730 10.26 41.36 13.98
C VAL A 730 10.34 41.49 15.48
N LEU A 731 9.52 40.72 16.20
CA LEU A 731 9.60 40.48 17.62
C LEU A 731 10.04 39.03 17.88
N ILE A 732 11.12 38.84 18.62
CA ILE A 732 11.68 37.53 18.96
C ILE A 732 11.52 37.32 20.46
N LEU A 733 10.76 36.31 20.87
CA LEU A 733 10.51 35.96 22.26
C LEU A 733 11.03 34.55 22.54
N ASN A 734 11.68 34.35 23.71
CA ASN A 734 12.15 33.03 24.13
C ASN A 734 12.05 32.86 25.64
N GLY A 735 11.99 31.62 26.12
CA GLY A 735 12.08 31.27 27.53
C GLY A 735 13.53 31.03 27.98
N ALA A 736 13.91 31.50 29.16
CA ALA A 736 15.27 31.35 29.69
C ALA A 736 15.63 29.88 30.00
N THR A 737 14.64 29.04 30.26
CA THR A 737 14.81 27.62 30.57
C THR A 737 14.47 26.70 29.37
N ASP A 738 14.28 27.28 28.18
CA ASP A 738 14.01 26.51 26.95
C ASP A 738 15.17 25.57 26.61
N GLN A 739 14.90 24.26 26.59
CA GLN A 739 15.84 23.20 26.24
C GLN A 739 15.58 22.57 24.87
N GLN A 740 14.70 23.15 24.07
CA GLN A 740 14.48 22.75 22.67
C GLN A 740 15.12 23.76 21.70
N VAL A 741 14.73 25.02 21.83
CA VAL A 741 15.36 26.15 21.14
C VAL A 741 15.98 27.06 22.21
N THR A 742 17.23 26.83 22.52
CA THR A 742 17.89 27.47 23.66
C THR A 742 18.01 29.00 23.51
N PRO A 743 17.94 29.79 24.61
CA PRO A 743 17.90 31.26 24.56
C PRO A 743 19.18 31.88 23.99
N ASP A 744 20.30 31.16 23.94
CA ASP A 744 21.52 31.60 23.31
C ASP A 744 21.42 31.76 21.77
N GLN A 745 20.33 31.26 21.16
CA GLN A 745 20.03 31.42 19.74
C GLN A 745 19.45 32.82 19.42
N VAL A 746 18.83 33.47 20.39
CA VAL A 746 18.18 34.80 20.17
C VAL A 746 19.18 35.85 19.66
N PRO A 747 20.39 36.05 20.23
CA PRO A 747 21.35 37.02 19.72
C PRO A 747 21.77 36.76 18.26
N ALA A 748 21.94 35.49 17.88
CA ALA A 748 22.31 35.12 16.50
C ALA A 748 21.21 35.50 15.50
N LEU A 749 19.96 35.22 15.88
CA LEU A 749 18.79 35.53 15.05
C LEU A 749 18.58 37.05 14.91
N VAL A 750 18.67 37.80 16.02
CA VAL A 750 18.63 39.29 16.01
C VAL A 750 19.72 39.83 15.10
N LYS A 751 20.95 39.31 15.24
CA LYS A 751 22.07 39.74 14.41
C LYS A 751 21.80 39.48 12.92
N ALA A 752 21.27 38.32 12.56
CA ALA A 752 20.98 37.97 11.17
C ALA A 752 19.97 38.93 10.54
N PHE A 753 18.88 39.25 11.22
CA PHE A 753 17.91 40.24 10.74
C PHE A 753 18.54 41.62 10.54
N ARG A 754 19.37 42.07 11.51
CA ARG A 754 20.03 43.38 11.46
C ARG A 754 21.11 43.45 10.39
N ASP A 755 21.93 42.41 10.24
CA ASP A 755 22.94 42.30 9.17
C ASP A 755 22.28 42.34 7.78
N GLY A 756 21.06 41.82 7.68
CA GLY A 756 20.21 41.97 6.49
C GLY A 756 19.68 43.38 6.26
N GLY A 757 19.91 44.34 7.19
CA GLY A 757 19.42 45.71 7.10
C GLY A 757 18.00 45.92 7.66
N ASN A 758 17.46 44.98 8.43
CA ASN A 758 16.20 45.18 9.15
C ASN A 758 16.45 46.07 10.38
N LYS A 759 15.82 47.23 10.43
CA LYS A 759 16.02 48.23 11.50
C LYS A 759 15.02 48.08 12.68
N ASP A 760 13.94 47.28 12.49
CA ASP A 760 12.91 47.07 13.50
C ASP A 760 12.91 45.61 14.01
N VAL A 761 13.91 45.32 14.82
CA VAL A 761 14.11 44.00 15.45
C VAL A 761 14.14 44.17 16.98
N THR A 762 13.14 43.65 17.63
CA THR A 762 13.01 43.62 19.10
C THR A 762 13.10 42.19 19.59
N SER A 763 13.75 41.99 20.73
CA SER A 763 13.82 40.64 21.35
C SER A 763 13.66 40.72 22.85
N ARG A 764 13.14 39.65 23.46
CA ARG A 764 13.04 39.49 24.90
C ARG A 764 13.14 38.01 25.28
N VAL A 765 13.89 37.73 26.36
CA VAL A 765 13.99 36.43 27.01
C VAL A 765 13.32 36.52 28.38
N PHE A 766 12.40 35.59 28.64
CA PHE A 766 11.63 35.56 29.89
C PHE A 766 12.22 34.59 30.89
N ARG A 767 12.46 35.06 32.09
CA ARG A 767 13.03 34.28 33.19
C ARG A 767 12.07 33.14 33.59
N ASP A 768 12.64 31.96 33.90
CA ASP A 768 11.95 30.78 34.41
C ASP A 768 10.80 30.25 33.50
N LEU A 769 10.76 30.62 32.19
CA LEU A 769 9.82 30.09 31.22
C LEU A 769 10.51 29.09 30.28
N ASN A 770 9.80 27.99 29.98
CA ASN A 770 10.27 26.95 29.09
C ASN A 770 9.91 27.24 27.60
N HIS A 771 10.09 26.24 26.72
CA HIS A 771 9.79 26.33 25.28
C HIS A 771 8.32 26.69 24.98
N LEU A 772 7.40 26.29 25.85
CA LEU A 772 5.96 26.54 25.73
C LEU A 772 5.55 27.89 26.35
N PHE A 773 6.50 28.66 26.84
CA PHE A 773 6.27 29.87 27.62
C PHE A 773 5.41 29.65 28.87
N VAL A 774 5.56 28.48 29.47
CA VAL A 774 4.98 28.11 30.78
C VAL A 774 6.07 28.21 31.83
N PHE A 775 5.70 28.60 33.04
CA PHE A 775 6.61 28.65 34.19
C PHE A 775 7.19 27.24 34.45
N ASP A 776 8.48 27.11 34.29
CA ASP A 776 9.24 25.87 34.49
C ASP A 776 10.74 26.20 34.63
N ARG A 777 11.28 25.98 35.79
CA ARG A 777 12.71 26.27 36.09
C ARG A 777 13.67 25.24 35.51
N VAL A 778 13.18 24.08 35.06
CA VAL A 778 13.99 23.01 34.51
C VAL A 778 13.94 23.02 32.98
N GLY A 779 12.78 23.21 32.39
CA GLY A 779 12.54 23.33 30.97
C GLY A 779 12.76 22.05 30.16
N PHE A 780 12.82 20.87 30.82
CA PHE A 780 13.08 19.62 30.12
C PHE A 780 11.81 19.11 29.40
N PRO A 781 11.83 18.89 28.08
CA PRO A 781 10.63 18.53 27.33
C PRO A 781 9.96 17.24 27.80
N GLY A 782 10.72 16.28 28.35
CA GLY A 782 10.18 15.02 28.89
C GLY A 782 9.30 15.21 30.13
N ASP A 783 9.32 16.38 30.74
CA ASP A 783 8.53 16.70 31.95
C ASP A 783 7.27 17.53 31.64
N TYR A 784 7.04 17.93 30.41
CA TYR A 784 5.88 18.77 30.05
C TYR A 784 4.52 18.14 30.38
N ALA A 785 4.44 16.81 30.34
CA ALA A 785 3.24 16.10 30.77
C ALA A 785 2.92 16.24 32.28
N LYS A 786 3.90 16.71 33.09
CA LYS A 786 3.76 16.93 34.55
C LYS A 786 3.36 18.36 34.90
N LEU A 787 3.30 19.27 33.92
CA LEU A 787 2.92 20.67 34.15
C LEU A 787 1.44 20.73 34.60
N VAL A 788 1.19 21.38 35.71
CA VAL A 788 -0.16 21.55 36.27
C VAL A 788 -0.82 22.78 35.64
N GLU A 789 -1.97 22.59 35.01
CA GLU A 789 -2.75 23.65 34.33
C GLU A 789 -1.89 24.60 33.48
N PRO A 790 -1.12 24.10 32.53
CA PRO A 790 -0.19 24.94 31.76
C PRO A 790 -0.95 26.05 31.02
N ARG A 791 -0.42 27.26 31.09
CA ARG A 791 -0.89 28.44 30.34
C ARG A 791 0.33 29.23 29.88
N VAL A 792 0.24 29.83 28.72
CA VAL A 792 1.23 30.80 28.28
C VAL A 792 1.24 31.96 29.29
N ASP A 793 2.42 32.32 29.75
CA ASP A 793 2.60 33.37 30.73
C ASP A 793 1.98 34.71 30.29
N ALA A 794 1.33 35.39 31.21
CA ALA A 794 0.61 36.63 30.95
C ALA A 794 1.53 37.76 30.41
N GLU A 795 2.79 37.78 30.87
CA GLU A 795 3.77 38.78 30.43
C GLU A 795 4.16 38.55 28.97
N VAL A 796 4.26 37.29 28.54
CA VAL A 796 4.52 36.93 27.12
C VAL A 796 3.36 37.37 26.23
N VAL A 797 2.11 37.01 26.64
CA VAL A 797 0.90 37.39 25.91
C VAL A 797 0.72 38.91 25.88
N GLY A 798 1.02 39.60 26.97
CA GLY A 798 1.00 41.06 27.05
C GLY A 798 2.02 41.70 26.11
N THR A 799 3.29 41.20 26.15
CA THR A 799 4.38 41.73 25.33
C THR A 799 4.08 41.63 23.82
N LEU A 800 3.63 40.47 23.36
CA LEU A 800 3.31 40.30 21.94
C LEU A 800 2.11 41.13 21.52
N THR A 801 1.09 41.22 22.37
CA THR A 801 -0.13 42.00 22.10
C THR A 801 0.15 43.50 21.99
N GLU A 802 0.90 44.07 22.93
CA GLU A 802 1.31 45.46 22.90
C GLU A 802 2.20 45.80 21.67
N TRP A 803 3.10 44.89 21.34
CA TRP A 803 3.96 45.08 20.19
C TRP A 803 3.18 45.07 18.87
N LEU A 804 2.21 44.16 18.72
CA LEU A 804 1.31 44.09 17.56
C LEU A 804 0.43 45.32 17.47
N LEU A 805 -0.20 45.74 18.60
CA LEU A 805 -1.06 46.94 18.62
C LEU A 805 -0.36 48.20 18.11
N LYS A 806 0.94 48.38 18.44
CA LYS A 806 1.71 49.55 17.97
C LYS A 806 1.91 49.56 16.44
N ARG A 807 1.88 48.37 15.76
CA ARG A 807 2.19 48.20 14.34
C ARG A 807 0.98 48.01 13.47
N MET A 808 -0.12 47.64 14.08
CA MET A 808 -1.39 47.33 13.42
C MET A 808 -2.47 48.40 13.63
N ARG A 809 -2.09 49.54 14.24
CA ARG A 809 -2.94 50.75 14.32
C ARG A 809 -2.99 51.55 13.03
#